data_60bfbdbaa99f7252969c0d3f21c5a127
#
_entry.id   60bfbdbaa99f7252969c0d3f21c5a127
#
_cell.length_a   1.000
_cell.length_b   1.000
_cell.length_c   1.000
_cell.angle_alpha   90.00
_cell.angle_beta   90.00
_cell.angle_gamma   90.00
#
_symmetry.space_group_name_H-M   'P 1'
#
loop_
_entity.id
_entity.type
_entity.pdbx_description
1 polymer ?
#
loop_
_entity_poly.entity_id
_entity_poly.type
_entity_poly.pdbx_seq_one_letter_code
_entity_poly.pdbx_strand_id
1 'polypeptide(L)'
;MPLKTLVTILFSFLAVVAEAPLVRVHGKITDDKLEPLAFATVRVKELASGTLSKENGEYELMLEEGKYDLVISMVGFKPQVVTIIARNTDVEQNIIMETDDASLGEVVVKTKIKDRAEEIMRNVIRNKENIVSAAGAYSCQVYIKAVQEDSLKAREKGALAALGEEQENNQELDRMAMAEVMMRLDYESPRKMKEERIGMAERGNAKGLFYLSTTEGDFNLYNNFIKAPAISQIPFLSPVSYSGLMAYKFKITGIEKVNGRKIYTISVKPRQLSSATLEGELVIEDTAYVLLQSRFRLPRYHLLAYDFFEVQQNYARVDNQAWMITRQQFTYYSKSNRLKQSGHTAVSYSDFELNKHFDKKYFGTEIGSTGEEAYSKDSVFWQKSRAEPLTEKEIRLVRYNDSIYHLMLTKAYLDSLDRKINRITWKTLVITGQSFHNHDKETTLHLPSLPNIYQPFQFGGGRIGVNAAYAKKFKSRKNIDIFGSFSYGLRNRDFNGSLRLYRLYNPFNRGYYGIFVRREFDHFFEGDAWINMLKRSNVYLNNSIGAEHSFEILNGLYLFSGVDLAFRRSVSDYKINPKVDTLFGEILTNNQPVHFEPYNAFYGRMRLQYTPFQRYLREPKEKTILGSSWPTFFVNLRKGLPRIFQSKVDFDYLEFGMEQQIKIGLFGISNYTIKSGSFTNTKDLRMVDYQFQRQGDPLLFMNPHEAFQALDSTFPVFKRFYQAHYVHEFNGALLGRIPLLKKLQLREIAGTGFLVLPEKNLRYLEAFAGIERVFKWPFDPLSKFKLGIYIVGSAANKLNNPVQFKIGLTTWDKQRNKWY
;
A
#
# COMPACT_ATOMS: atom_id res chain seq x y z
N MET A 1 -10.01 -35.59 -9.06
CA MET A 1 -10.67 -34.82 -10.14
C MET A 1 -9.65 -34.68 -11.27
N PRO A 2 -9.95 -34.98 -12.51
CA PRO A 2 -8.98 -34.86 -13.59
C PRO A 2 -8.65 -33.38 -13.86
N LEU A 3 -7.41 -33.11 -14.14
CA LEU A 3 -6.82 -31.79 -14.41
C LEU A 3 -7.66 -30.93 -15.39
N LYS A 4 -8.38 -31.58 -16.31
CA LYS A 4 -9.30 -30.92 -17.25
C LYS A 4 -10.46 -30.18 -16.56
N THR A 5 -10.99 -30.68 -15.45
CA THR A 5 -12.09 -30.05 -14.70
C THR A 5 -11.64 -28.83 -13.93
N LEU A 6 -10.42 -28.85 -13.40
CA LEU A 6 -9.81 -27.71 -12.70
C LEU A 6 -9.49 -26.55 -13.66
N VAL A 7 -9.01 -26.88 -14.87
CA VAL A 7 -8.74 -25.89 -15.93
C VAL A 7 -10.03 -25.27 -16.45
N THR A 8 -11.12 -26.03 -16.56
CA THR A 8 -12.42 -25.51 -17.01
C THR A 8 -13.04 -24.57 -15.98
N ILE A 9 -12.92 -24.88 -14.69
CA ILE A 9 -13.38 -24.00 -13.60
C ILE A 9 -12.54 -22.71 -13.55
N LEU A 10 -11.24 -22.81 -13.80
CA LEU A 10 -10.35 -21.63 -13.85
C LEU A 10 -10.66 -20.73 -15.06
N PHE A 11 -11.02 -21.32 -16.20
CA PHE A 11 -11.42 -20.58 -17.40
C PHE A 11 -12.83 -19.97 -17.31
N SER A 12 -13.74 -20.57 -16.56
CA SER A 12 -15.09 -20.04 -16.35
C SER A 12 -15.11 -18.75 -15.50
N PHE A 13 -14.08 -18.51 -14.71
CA PHE A 13 -13.92 -17.26 -13.97
C PHE A 13 -13.33 -16.10 -14.79
N LEU A 14 -12.91 -16.36 -16.04
CA LEU A 14 -12.38 -15.33 -16.96
C LEU A 14 -13.45 -14.63 -17.81
N ALA A 15 -14.72 -15.01 -17.67
CA ALA A 15 -15.79 -14.47 -18.49
C ALA A 15 -16.51 -13.31 -17.79
N VAL A 16 -16.51 -12.19 -18.50
CA VAL A 16 -17.47 -11.06 -18.46
C VAL A 16 -17.29 -10.07 -17.30
N VAL A 17 -16.37 -9.14 -17.49
CA VAL A 17 -16.60 -7.77 -17.04
C VAL A 17 -17.46 -7.11 -18.11
N ALA A 18 -18.75 -7.04 -17.91
CA ALA A 18 -19.63 -6.19 -18.70
C ALA A 18 -19.23 -4.73 -18.39
N GLU A 19 -18.59 -4.06 -19.35
CA GLU A 19 -18.35 -2.62 -19.28
C GLU A 19 -19.74 -1.95 -19.27
N ALA A 20 -19.94 -1.01 -18.34
CA ALA A 20 -21.14 -0.17 -18.34
C ALA A 20 -21.17 0.61 -19.67
N PRO A 21 -22.32 0.75 -20.33
CA PRO A 21 -22.43 1.50 -21.56
C PRO A 21 -21.96 2.94 -21.33
N LEU A 22 -20.97 3.36 -22.10
CA LEU A 22 -20.47 4.73 -22.08
C LEU A 22 -21.30 5.55 -23.06
N VAL A 23 -21.83 6.66 -22.57
CA VAL A 23 -22.57 7.65 -23.35
C VAL A 23 -21.55 8.65 -23.91
N ARG A 24 -21.63 8.87 -25.21
CA ARG A 24 -20.81 9.87 -25.89
C ARG A 24 -21.42 11.25 -25.69
N VAL A 25 -20.69 12.17 -25.07
CA VAL A 25 -21.03 13.57 -24.96
C VAL A 25 -20.12 14.37 -25.88
N HIS A 26 -20.70 15.04 -26.87
CA HIS A 26 -19.93 15.79 -27.86
C HIS A 26 -20.60 17.14 -28.18
N GLY A 27 -19.88 18.03 -28.80
CA GLY A 27 -20.40 19.33 -29.22
C GLY A 27 -19.29 20.23 -29.69
N LYS A 28 -19.64 21.47 -29.93
CA LYS A 28 -18.72 22.51 -30.43
C LYS A 28 -18.67 23.67 -29.46
N ILE A 29 -17.48 24.16 -29.16
CA ILE A 29 -17.23 25.34 -28.34
C ILE A 29 -16.86 26.48 -29.25
N THR A 30 -17.63 27.58 -29.16
CA THR A 30 -17.42 28.77 -29.95
C THR A 30 -17.38 30.02 -29.06
N ASP A 31 -16.89 31.11 -29.58
CA ASP A 31 -17.05 32.44 -28.99
C ASP A 31 -18.42 33.09 -29.33
N ASP A 32 -18.62 34.32 -28.87
CA ASP A 32 -19.82 35.13 -29.13
C ASP A 32 -20.03 35.46 -30.63
N LYS A 33 -18.97 35.34 -31.47
CA LYS A 33 -19.02 35.53 -32.92
C LYS A 33 -19.16 34.20 -33.67
N LEU A 34 -19.42 33.09 -32.97
CA LEU A 34 -19.53 31.71 -33.48
C LEU A 34 -18.22 31.21 -34.12
N GLU A 35 -17.06 31.82 -33.80
CA GLU A 35 -15.77 31.27 -34.17
C GLU A 35 -15.39 30.10 -33.27
N PRO A 36 -14.83 29.03 -33.86
CA PRO A 36 -14.51 27.85 -33.06
C PRO A 36 -13.35 28.10 -32.09
N LEU A 37 -13.55 27.76 -30.82
CA LEU A 37 -12.54 27.86 -29.78
C LEU A 37 -11.74 26.58 -29.67
N ALA A 38 -10.51 26.62 -30.16
CA ALA A 38 -9.59 25.50 -30.08
C ALA A 38 -8.95 25.40 -28.69
N PHE A 39 -8.86 24.15 -28.16
CA PHE A 39 -8.18 23.81 -26.91
C PHE A 39 -8.83 24.39 -25.64
N ALA A 40 -10.11 24.76 -25.69
CA ALA A 40 -10.88 25.06 -24.49
C ALA A 40 -10.98 23.79 -23.62
N THR A 41 -10.76 23.97 -22.33
CA THR A 41 -10.83 22.85 -21.36
C THR A 41 -12.28 22.56 -21.02
N VAL A 42 -12.72 21.32 -21.23
CA VAL A 42 -14.02 20.80 -20.78
C VAL A 42 -13.76 19.81 -19.67
N ARG A 43 -14.09 20.16 -18.45
CA ARG A 43 -13.91 19.32 -17.27
C ARG A 43 -15.26 18.91 -16.69
N VAL A 44 -15.42 17.66 -16.36
CA VAL A 44 -16.58 17.18 -15.63
C VAL A 44 -16.37 17.46 -14.14
N LYS A 45 -17.24 18.24 -13.51
CA LYS A 45 -17.09 18.69 -12.13
C LYS A 45 -17.14 17.53 -11.13
N GLU A 46 -18.02 16.57 -11.38
CA GLU A 46 -18.22 15.37 -10.54
C GLU A 46 -17.20 14.26 -10.82
N LEU A 47 -16.44 14.38 -11.88
CA LEU A 47 -15.50 13.38 -12.32
C LEU A 47 -14.13 14.02 -12.51
N ALA A 48 -13.08 13.28 -12.18
CA ALA A 48 -11.73 13.66 -12.62
C ALA A 48 -11.53 13.33 -14.11
N SER A 49 -12.51 13.66 -14.96
CA SER A 49 -12.51 13.44 -16.38
C SER A 49 -12.70 14.76 -17.09
N GLY A 50 -12.06 14.91 -18.24
CA GLY A 50 -12.22 16.09 -19.10
C GLY A 50 -11.50 15.87 -20.41
N THR A 51 -11.76 16.79 -21.34
CA THR A 51 -11.15 16.82 -22.68
C THR A 51 -10.81 18.26 -23.06
N LEU A 52 -10.08 18.40 -24.15
CA LEU A 52 -9.86 19.70 -24.79
C LEU A 52 -10.64 19.73 -26.09
N SER A 53 -11.18 20.89 -26.45
CA SER A 53 -11.72 21.08 -27.80
C SER A 53 -10.62 20.94 -28.85
N LYS A 54 -10.96 20.37 -29.99
CA LYS A 54 -10.08 20.24 -31.16
C LYS A 54 -9.86 21.62 -31.83
N GLU A 55 -9.02 21.67 -32.86
CA GLU A 55 -8.75 22.90 -33.63
C GLU A 55 -10.01 23.52 -34.27
N ASN A 56 -11.01 22.70 -34.55
CA ASN A 56 -12.31 23.13 -35.09
C ASN A 56 -13.36 23.44 -34.01
N GLY A 57 -12.95 23.47 -32.74
CA GLY A 57 -13.82 23.71 -31.57
C GLY A 57 -14.59 22.49 -31.08
N GLU A 58 -14.54 21.35 -31.77
CA GLU A 58 -15.25 20.14 -31.35
C GLU A 58 -14.61 19.49 -30.12
N TYR A 59 -15.44 19.01 -29.22
CA TYR A 59 -15.01 18.20 -28.06
C TYR A 59 -15.80 16.90 -27.95
N GLU A 60 -15.22 15.92 -27.30
CA GLU A 60 -15.83 14.62 -27.11
C GLU A 60 -15.40 14.03 -25.76
N LEU A 61 -16.38 13.54 -25.02
CA LEU A 61 -16.22 12.87 -23.71
C LEU A 61 -17.03 11.59 -23.70
N MET A 62 -16.47 10.52 -23.12
CA MET A 62 -17.17 9.27 -22.85
C MET A 62 -17.50 9.24 -21.36
N LEU A 63 -18.79 9.28 -21.01
CA LEU A 63 -19.28 9.31 -19.63
C LEU A 63 -20.22 8.12 -19.38
N GLU A 64 -20.29 7.66 -18.14
CA GLU A 64 -21.33 6.72 -17.74
C GLU A 64 -22.68 7.46 -17.64
N GLU A 65 -23.77 6.72 -17.60
CA GLU A 65 -25.08 7.33 -17.38
C GLU A 65 -25.11 8.12 -16.07
N GLY A 66 -25.58 9.36 -16.16
CA GLY A 66 -25.62 10.25 -14.98
C GLY A 66 -25.89 11.70 -15.32
N LYS A 67 -26.06 12.51 -14.31
CA LYS A 67 -26.13 13.96 -14.41
C LYS A 67 -24.75 14.55 -14.08
N TYR A 68 -24.22 15.45 -14.93
CA TYR A 68 -22.88 16.00 -14.81
C TYR A 68 -22.88 17.51 -15.07
N ASP A 69 -22.05 18.24 -14.31
CA ASP A 69 -21.73 19.63 -14.58
C ASP A 69 -20.41 19.69 -15.37
N LEU A 70 -20.48 20.13 -16.62
CA LEU A 70 -19.31 20.43 -17.41
C LEU A 70 -18.82 21.83 -17.07
N VAL A 71 -17.61 21.95 -16.62
CA VAL A 71 -16.93 23.25 -16.41
C VAL A 71 -16.05 23.51 -17.61
N ILE A 72 -16.40 24.54 -18.37
CA ILE A 72 -15.68 24.95 -19.54
C ILE A 72 -14.86 26.17 -19.18
N SER A 73 -13.58 26.14 -19.51
CA SER A 73 -12.66 27.23 -19.24
C SER A 73 -11.63 27.40 -20.37
N MET A 74 -11.36 28.64 -20.73
CA MET A 74 -10.35 29.02 -21.65
C MET A 74 -9.78 30.39 -21.23
N VAL A 75 -8.50 30.62 -21.49
CA VAL A 75 -7.87 31.92 -21.21
C VAL A 75 -8.49 33.00 -22.09
N GLY A 76 -8.87 34.12 -21.49
CA GLY A 76 -9.55 35.22 -22.19
C GLY A 76 -11.08 35.07 -22.26
N PHE A 77 -11.67 34.03 -21.67
CA PHE A 77 -13.10 33.77 -21.62
C PHE A 77 -13.58 33.52 -20.21
N LYS A 78 -14.80 33.94 -19.90
CA LYS A 78 -15.44 33.63 -18.60
C LYS A 78 -15.67 32.13 -18.47
N PRO A 79 -15.26 31.52 -17.37
CA PRO A 79 -15.57 30.10 -17.12
C PRO A 79 -17.08 29.88 -17.09
N GLN A 80 -17.55 28.85 -17.76
CA GLN A 80 -18.98 28.49 -17.83
C GLN A 80 -19.22 27.09 -17.29
N VAL A 81 -20.37 26.92 -16.62
CA VAL A 81 -20.82 25.60 -16.13
C VAL A 81 -22.09 25.22 -16.85
N VAL A 82 -22.07 24.05 -17.51
CA VAL A 82 -23.21 23.53 -18.24
C VAL A 82 -23.59 22.15 -17.69
N THR A 83 -24.82 22.01 -17.21
CA THR A 83 -25.33 20.74 -16.70
C THR A 83 -25.86 19.89 -17.86
N ILE A 84 -25.38 18.65 -17.93
CA ILE A 84 -25.81 17.65 -18.91
C ILE A 84 -26.37 16.39 -18.22
N ILE A 85 -27.27 15.68 -18.92
CA ILE A 85 -27.77 14.39 -18.46
C ILE A 85 -27.40 13.36 -19.53
N ALA A 86 -26.45 12.50 -19.21
CA ALA A 86 -26.05 11.39 -20.07
C ALA A 86 -27.01 10.22 -19.83
N ARG A 87 -27.79 9.84 -20.84
CA ARG A 87 -28.70 8.71 -20.85
C ARG A 87 -28.47 7.93 -22.14
N ASN A 88 -28.43 6.67 -22.15
CA ASN A 88 -28.32 5.65 -23.23
C ASN A 88 -28.23 6.11 -24.71
N THR A 89 -28.16 7.39 -24.97
CA THR A 89 -28.03 8.03 -26.29
C THR A 89 -26.93 9.09 -26.25
N ASP A 90 -26.30 9.31 -27.39
CA ASP A 90 -25.31 10.39 -27.56
C ASP A 90 -25.94 11.74 -27.17
N VAL A 91 -25.19 12.54 -26.43
CA VAL A 91 -25.60 13.87 -25.98
C VAL A 91 -24.78 14.92 -26.76
N GLU A 92 -25.47 15.69 -27.60
CA GLU A 92 -24.84 16.85 -28.25
C GLU A 92 -25.07 18.10 -27.39
N GLN A 93 -23.96 18.77 -26.98
CA GLN A 93 -24.03 19.99 -26.21
C GLN A 93 -23.07 21.03 -26.80
N ASN A 94 -23.60 22.00 -27.52
CA ASN A 94 -22.86 23.12 -28.06
C ASN A 94 -22.75 24.25 -27.03
N ILE A 95 -21.59 24.93 -26.94
CA ILE A 95 -21.24 25.86 -25.87
C ILE A 95 -20.71 27.16 -26.49
N ILE A 96 -21.28 28.28 -26.12
CA ILE A 96 -20.83 29.61 -26.51
C ILE A 96 -20.18 30.26 -25.29
N MET A 97 -18.91 30.62 -25.35
CA MET A 97 -18.16 31.26 -24.25
C MET A 97 -18.11 32.77 -24.44
N GLU A 98 -18.41 33.53 -23.41
CA GLU A 98 -18.29 34.99 -23.37
C GLU A 98 -16.84 35.39 -23.12
N THR A 99 -16.38 36.41 -23.83
CA THR A 99 -15.05 37.01 -23.59
C THR A 99 -14.96 37.64 -22.19
N ASP A 100 -13.83 37.50 -21.53
CA ASP A 100 -13.55 38.16 -20.26
C ASP A 100 -12.77 39.46 -20.51
N ASP A 101 -13.46 40.59 -20.50
CA ASP A 101 -12.89 41.89 -20.77
C ASP A 101 -11.79 42.35 -19.79
N ALA A 102 -11.59 41.59 -18.68
CA ALA A 102 -10.53 41.88 -17.72
C ALA A 102 -9.14 41.37 -18.14
N SER A 103 -9.03 40.62 -19.24
CA SER A 103 -7.74 40.04 -19.68
C SER A 103 -7.40 40.35 -21.14
N LEU A 104 -7.36 41.62 -21.52
CA LEU A 104 -6.86 42.05 -22.84
C LEU A 104 -5.33 41.94 -22.92
N GLY A 105 -4.82 40.74 -23.10
CA GLY A 105 -3.51 40.44 -23.63
C GLY A 105 -3.65 40.02 -25.09
N GLU A 106 -2.97 40.73 -25.97
CA GLU A 106 -3.01 40.67 -27.43
C GLU A 106 -3.02 39.22 -28.00
N VAL A 107 -4.05 38.88 -28.77
CA VAL A 107 -4.20 37.61 -29.48
C VAL A 107 -3.18 37.53 -30.62
N VAL A 108 -2.30 36.56 -30.63
CA VAL A 108 -1.32 36.33 -31.69
C VAL A 108 -1.83 35.32 -32.72
N VAL A 109 -1.76 35.78 -33.95
CA VAL A 109 -2.13 35.14 -35.22
C VAL A 109 -1.49 33.77 -35.45
N LYS A 110 -2.26 32.81 -35.95
CA LYS A 110 -1.84 31.47 -36.40
C LYS A 110 -0.96 31.52 -37.63
N THR A 111 0.35 31.71 -37.47
CA THR A 111 1.32 31.30 -38.49
C THR A 111 1.70 29.83 -38.25
N LYS A 112 2.03 29.05 -39.27
CA LYS A 112 2.60 27.70 -39.15
C LYS A 112 3.77 27.73 -38.17
N ILE A 113 3.51 27.37 -36.92
CA ILE A 113 4.50 27.40 -35.86
C ILE A 113 5.48 26.26 -36.15
N LYS A 114 6.74 26.63 -36.47
CA LYS A 114 7.82 25.64 -36.50
C LYS A 114 7.89 25.02 -35.11
N ASP A 115 7.67 23.72 -35.01
CA ASP A 115 7.60 23.05 -33.70
C ASP A 115 8.99 23.09 -33.04
N ARG A 116 9.17 24.04 -32.14
CA ARG A 116 10.39 24.24 -31.34
C ARG A 116 10.25 23.67 -29.93
N ALA A 117 9.25 22.83 -29.67
CA ALA A 117 8.98 22.30 -28.32
C ALA A 117 10.19 21.58 -27.72
N GLU A 118 10.88 20.73 -28.49
CA GLU A 118 12.09 20.05 -28.02
C GLU A 118 13.24 21.00 -27.69
N GLU A 119 13.39 22.09 -28.47
CA GLU A 119 14.42 23.13 -28.24
C GLU A 119 14.16 23.86 -26.92
N ILE A 120 12.90 24.26 -26.67
CA ILE A 120 12.49 24.92 -25.45
C ILE A 120 12.73 23.96 -24.25
N MET A 121 12.31 22.71 -24.38
CA MET A 121 12.54 21.72 -23.34
C MET A 121 14.02 21.47 -23.04
N ARG A 122 14.88 21.47 -24.09
CA ARG A 122 16.35 21.38 -23.89
C ARG A 122 16.88 22.55 -23.06
N ASN A 123 16.38 23.75 -23.31
CA ASN A 123 16.80 24.95 -22.58
C ASN A 123 16.31 24.89 -21.11
N VAL A 124 15.07 24.46 -20.86
CA VAL A 124 14.56 24.22 -19.48
C VAL A 124 15.42 23.23 -18.76
N ILE A 125 15.78 22.10 -19.40
CA ILE A 125 16.60 21.04 -18.79
C ILE A 125 18.04 21.54 -18.52
N ARG A 126 18.62 22.32 -19.39
CA ARG A 126 19.95 22.93 -19.18
C ARG A 126 19.95 23.90 -18.00
N ASN A 127 18.86 24.67 -17.86
CA ASN A 127 18.75 25.67 -16.79
C ASN A 127 18.28 25.12 -15.44
N LYS A 128 17.85 23.86 -15.36
CA LYS A 128 17.23 23.31 -14.16
C LYS A 128 18.11 23.32 -12.92
N GLU A 129 19.43 23.11 -13.08
CA GLU A 129 20.38 23.13 -11.96
C GLU A 129 20.49 24.53 -11.35
N ASN A 130 20.48 25.56 -12.19
CA ASN A 130 20.47 26.96 -11.75
C ASN A 130 19.16 27.28 -11.00
N ILE A 131 18.02 26.80 -11.52
CA ILE A 131 16.70 27.00 -10.90
C ILE A 131 16.65 26.34 -9.51
N VAL A 132 17.10 25.10 -9.41
CA VAL A 132 17.08 24.34 -8.14
C VAL A 132 18.07 24.92 -7.14
N SER A 133 19.27 25.35 -7.59
CA SER A 133 20.29 25.92 -6.71
C SER A 133 19.96 27.32 -6.23
N ALA A 134 19.18 28.09 -6.97
CA ALA A 134 18.79 29.44 -6.61
C ALA A 134 18.00 29.56 -5.30
N ALA A 135 17.28 28.50 -4.93
CA ALA A 135 16.54 28.45 -3.67
C ALA A 135 17.43 28.19 -2.44
N GLY A 136 18.60 27.55 -2.64
CA GLY A 136 19.43 27.09 -1.56
C GLY A 136 18.70 26.12 -0.62
N ALA A 137 19.12 26.13 0.65
CA ALA A 137 18.31 25.51 1.70
C ALA A 137 17.20 26.51 2.13
N TYR A 138 16.01 26.01 2.43
CA TYR A 138 14.89 26.90 2.74
C TYR A 138 13.94 26.32 3.79
N SER A 139 13.17 27.20 4.42
CA SER A 139 11.98 26.88 5.19
C SER A 139 10.77 27.45 4.50
N CYS A 140 9.61 26.79 4.66
CA CYS A 140 8.32 27.37 4.25
C CYS A 140 7.19 26.82 5.12
N GLN A 141 6.05 27.50 5.12
CA GLN A 141 4.82 27.00 5.64
C GLN A 141 4.06 26.22 4.57
N VAL A 142 3.46 25.11 4.95
CA VAL A 142 2.68 24.25 4.04
C VAL A 142 1.30 24.06 4.63
N TYR A 143 0.28 24.51 3.90
CA TYR A 143 -1.10 24.22 4.21
C TYR A 143 -1.63 23.15 3.27
N ILE A 144 -2.22 22.10 3.82
CA ILE A 144 -2.79 20.98 3.08
C ILE A 144 -4.28 20.89 3.42
N LYS A 145 -5.13 20.84 2.40
CA LYS A 145 -6.55 20.51 2.50
C LYS A 145 -6.86 19.30 1.61
N ALA A 146 -7.18 18.19 2.22
CA ALA A 146 -7.56 16.95 1.54
C ALA A 146 -9.03 16.66 1.80
N VAL A 147 -9.78 16.38 0.74
CA VAL A 147 -11.20 16.04 0.78
C VAL A 147 -11.44 14.78 -0.02
N GLN A 148 -12.24 13.89 0.51
CA GLN A 148 -12.66 12.65 -0.16
C GLN A 148 -14.18 12.52 -0.06
N GLU A 149 -14.77 12.01 -1.12
CA GLU A 149 -16.19 11.72 -1.20
C GLU A 149 -16.43 10.34 -1.79
N ASP A 150 -17.31 9.59 -1.13
CA ASP A 150 -17.75 8.27 -1.58
C ASP A 150 -19.11 8.42 -2.26
N SER A 151 -19.16 8.19 -3.59
CA SER A 151 -20.41 8.27 -4.37
C SER A 151 -21.00 6.90 -4.64
N LEU A 152 -22.31 6.77 -4.42
CA LEU A 152 -23.10 5.57 -4.74
C LEU A 152 -23.53 5.57 -6.20
N LYS A 153 -23.79 4.40 -6.76
CA LYS A 153 -24.41 4.27 -8.10
C LYS A 153 -25.84 4.84 -8.11
N ALA A 154 -26.28 5.30 -9.26
CA ALA A 154 -27.56 5.97 -9.48
C ALA A 154 -28.79 5.21 -8.93
N ARG A 155 -28.76 3.86 -8.93
CA ARG A 155 -29.86 3.03 -8.40
C ARG A 155 -30.05 3.13 -6.89
N GLU A 156 -28.96 3.39 -6.14
CA GLU A 156 -29.01 3.59 -4.68
C GLU A 156 -29.30 5.05 -4.33
N LYS A 157 -28.96 6.00 -5.21
CA LYS A 157 -29.34 7.42 -5.05
C LYS A 157 -30.87 7.61 -5.12
N GLY A 158 -31.58 6.87 -5.98
CA GLY A 158 -33.03 6.92 -6.09
C GLY A 158 -33.77 6.40 -4.83
N ALA A 159 -33.18 5.46 -4.10
CA ALA A 159 -33.74 4.99 -2.83
C ALA A 159 -33.52 6.00 -1.69
N LEU A 160 -32.47 6.82 -1.79
CA LEU A 160 -32.14 7.87 -0.84
C LEU A 160 -32.98 9.15 -1.04
N ALA A 161 -33.27 9.51 -2.28
CA ALA A 161 -34.14 10.66 -2.59
C ALA A 161 -35.56 10.53 -2.00
N ALA A 162 -35.96 9.32 -1.62
CA ALA A 162 -37.24 9.07 -0.95
C ALA A 162 -37.23 9.41 0.56
N LEU A 163 -36.08 9.78 1.15
CA LEU A 163 -35.93 10.00 2.58
C LEU A 163 -36.14 11.47 3.03
N GLY A 164 -36.29 12.39 2.10
CA GLY A 164 -36.39 13.83 2.39
C GLY A 164 -35.02 14.56 2.37
N GLU A 165 -35.02 15.82 1.96
CA GLU A 165 -33.80 16.60 1.67
C GLU A 165 -32.81 16.71 2.84
N GLU A 166 -33.26 16.84 4.08
CA GLU A 166 -32.37 16.97 5.23
C GLU A 166 -31.66 15.65 5.58
N GLN A 167 -32.35 14.52 5.47
CA GLN A 167 -31.73 13.19 5.68
C GLN A 167 -30.80 12.80 4.53
N GLU A 168 -31.12 13.19 3.30
CA GLU A 168 -30.25 12.98 2.14
C GLU A 168 -28.95 13.79 2.29
N ASN A 169 -29.05 15.05 2.68
CA ASN A 169 -27.89 15.92 2.93
C ASN A 169 -26.98 15.38 4.04
N ASN A 170 -27.54 14.91 5.15
CA ASN A 170 -26.75 14.33 6.24
C ASN A 170 -26.05 13.03 5.83
N GLN A 171 -26.71 12.16 5.07
CA GLN A 171 -26.10 10.94 4.54
C GLN A 171 -25.02 11.22 3.47
N GLU A 172 -25.12 12.33 2.73
CA GLU A 172 -24.06 12.77 1.85
C GLU A 172 -22.82 13.19 2.64
N LEU A 173 -23.01 13.97 3.72
CA LEU A 173 -21.92 14.39 4.61
C LEU A 173 -21.25 13.22 5.34
N ASP A 174 -21.98 12.18 5.73
CA ASP A 174 -21.44 10.94 6.32
C ASP A 174 -20.47 10.19 5.40
N ARG A 175 -20.56 10.43 4.08
CA ARG A 175 -19.68 9.83 3.06
C ARG A 175 -18.50 10.70 2.68
N MET A 176 -18.40 11.86 3.29
CA MET A 176 -17.28 12.77 3.10
C MET A 176 -16.25 12.62 4.21
N ALA A 177 -15.00 12.79 3.83
CA ALA A 177 -13.90 12.94 4.77
C ALA A 177 -13.06 14.16 4.37
N MET A 178 -12.58 14.88 5.35
CA MET A 178 -11.71 16.03 5.15
C MET A 178 -10.59 16.02 6.19
N ALA A 179 -9.39 16.38 5.76
CA ALA A 179 -8.30 16.69 6.67
C ALA A 179 -7.66 18.02 6.30
N GLU A 180 -7.32 18.79 7.30
CA GLU A 180 -6.53 20.01 7.19
C GLU A 180 -5.24 19.81 7.97
N VAL A 181 -4.10 20.14 7.36
CA VAL A 181 -2.78 20.07 7.99
C VAL A 181 -2.05 21.38 7.75
N MET A 182 -1.51 21.94 8.81
CA MET A 182 -0.60 23.07 8.77
C MET A 182 0.74 22.63 9.30
N MET A 183 1.80 22.79 8.50
CA MET A 183 3.14 22.36 8.89
C MET A 183 4.20 23.34 8.41
N ARG A 184 5.33 23.33 9.12
CA ARG A 184 6.56 23.91 8.66
C ARG A 184 7.38 22.84 7.97
N LEU A 185 7.90 23.16 6.77
CA LEU A 185 8.80 22.30 6.01
C LEU A 185 10.17 22.97 5.92
N ASP A 186 11.20 22.29 6.41
CA ASP A 186 12.60 22.65 6.23
C ASP A 186 13.24 21.71 5.20
N TYR A 187 13.93 22.26 4.23
CA TYR A 187 14.52 21.53 3.11
C TYR A 187 15.95 21.95 2.82
N GLU A 188 16.81 20.98 2.57
CA GLU A 188 18.18 21.19 2.07
C GLU A 188 18.52 20.16 0.99
N SER A 189 18.94 20.66 -0.18
CA SER A 189 19.37 19.80 -1.30
C SER A 189 20.62 18.98 -0.96
N PRO A 190 20.76 17.73 -1.40
CA PRO A 190 19.77 16.90 -2.05
C PRO A 190 18.95 16.05 -1.05
N ARG A 191 17.65 16.22 -0.99
CA ARG A 191 16.68 15.35 -0.30
C ARG A 191 16.76 15.31 1.24
N LYS A 192 17.34 16.27 1.89
CA LYS A 192 17.20 16.45 3.32
C LYS A 192 15.94 17.27 3.56
N MET A 193 15.02 16.72 4.33
CA MET A 193 13.76 17.39 4.67
C MET A 193 13.40 17.08 6.11
N LYS A 194 12.71 18.02 6.73
CA LYS A 194 12.10 17.84 8.04
C LYS A 194 10.78 18.60 8.08
N GLU A 195 9.72 17.93 8.49
CA GLU A 195 8.40 18.54 8.66
C GLU A 195 8.02 18.62 10.13
N GLU A 196 7.43 19.73 10.53
CA GLU A 196 6.86 19.92 11.86
C GLU A 196 5.37 20.29 11.70
N ARG A 197 4.49 19.40 12.13
CA ARG A 197 3.04 19.65 12.07
C ARG A 197 2.61 20.54 13.20
N ILE A 198 2.14 21.74 12.85
CA ILE A 198 1.71 22.78 13.76
C ILE A 198 0.22 22.62 14.08
N GLY A 199 -0.57 22.17 13.09
CA GLY A 199 -1.99 21.94 13.23
C GLY A 199 -2.46 20.76 12.37
N MET A 200 -3.39 19.96 12.90
CA MET A 200 -4.02 18.85 12.19
C MET A 200 -5.46 18.69 12.63
N ALA A 201 -6.37 18.72 11.67
CA ALA A 201 -7.80 18.50 11.90
C ALA A 201 -8.32 17.45 10.92
N GLU A 202 -8.95 16.41 11.44
CA GLU A 202 -9.56 15.34 10.65
C GLU A 202 -11.06 15.29 10.90
N ARG A 203 -11.85 15.12 9.83
CA ARG A 203 -13.31 15.00 9.88
C ARG A 203 -13.76 13.86 9.00
N GLY A 204 -14.63 13.01 9.50
CA GLY A 204 -15.03 11.78 8.83
C GLY A 204 -13.92 10.72 8.82
N ASN A 205 -13.95 9.77 7.89
CA ASN A 205 -12.96 8.70 7.77
C ASN A 205 -11.75 9.13 6.94
N ALA A 206 -10.80 9.81 7.56
CA ALA A 206 -9.61 10.37 6.90
C ALA A 206 -8.58 9.31 6.38
N LYS A 207 -8.77 8.02 6.66
CA LYS A 207 -7.80 6.95 6.31
C LYS A 207 -7.53 6.78 4.80
N GLY A 208 -8.41 7.30 3.95
CA GLY A 208 -8.29 7.24 2.50
C GLY A 208 -7.65 8.46 1.86
N LEU A 209 -7.47 9.54 2.61
CA LEU A 209 -6.93 10.79 2.12
C LEU A 209 -5.46 10.66 1.73
N PHE A 210 -5.07 11.37 0.69
CA PHE A 210 -3.72 11.38 0.17
C PHE A 210 -3.03 12.72 0.41
N TYR A 211 -1.73 12.66 0.65
CA TYR A 211 -0.81 13.79 0.82
C TYR A 211 -1.08 14.60 2.09
N LEU A 212 -1.20 13.92 3.22
CA LEU A 212 -1.23 14.55 4.54
C LEU A 212 0.19 14.79 5.13
N SER A 213 1.21 14.35 4.39
CA SER A 213 2.62 14.53 4.70
C SER A 213 3.41 14.66 3.41
N THR A 214 4.44 15.50 3.38
CA THR A 214 5.35 15.64 2.23
C THR A 214 6.15 14.37 1.95
N THR A 215 6.24 13.46 2.93
CA THR A 215 6.90 12.15 2.77
C THR A 215 6.15 11.19 1.86
N GLU A 216 4.86 11.45 1.57
CA GLU A 216 4.04 10.60 0.71
C GLU A 216 4.42 10.69 -0.77
N GLY A 217 5.05 11.79 -1.19
CA GLY A 217 5.55 11.93 -2.56
C GLY A 217 6.33 13.22 -2.82
N ASP A 218 7.40 13.07 -3.59
CA ASP A 218 8.17 14.19 -4.14
C ASP A 218 7.79 14.33 -5.64
N PHE A 219 6.96 15.32 -5.93
CA PHE A 219 6.42 15.61 -7.26
C PHE A 219 7.17 16.71 -8.01
N ASN A 220 8.31 17.16 -7.50
CA ASN A 220 9.10 18.19 -8.16
C ASN A 220 9.61 17.71 -9.54
N LEU A 221 9.11 18.32 -10.61
CA LEU A 221 9.46 17.98 -12.00
C LEU A 221 10.91 18.26 -12.36
N TYR A 222 11.58 19.16 -11.64
CA TYR A 222 13.00 19.40 -11.83
C TYR A 222 13.87 18.24 -11.33
N ASN A 223 13.33 17.28 -10.57
CA ASN A 223 14.00 16.00 -10.32
C ASN A 223 13.97 15.12 -11.57
N ASN A 224 14.99 14.26 -11.74
CA ASN A 224 14.99 13.30 -12.85
C ASN A 224 13.86 12.24 -12.72
N PHE A 225 13.47 11.95 -11.49
CA PHE A 225 12.40 11.00 -11.17
C PHE A 225 11.46 11.58 -10.13
N ILE A 226 10.18 11.43 -10.37
CA ILE A 226 9.11 11.71 -9.42
C ILE A 226 8.93 10.46 -8.57
N LYS A 227 9.06 10.59 -7.26
CA LYS A 227 8.97 9.50 -6.30
C LYS A 227 7.74 9.67 -5.42
N ALA A 228 6.75 8.85 -5.63
CA ALA A 228 5.51 8.84 -4.85
C ALA A 228 5.27 7.44 -4.25
N PRO A 229 5.99 7.08 -3.15
CA PRO A 229 5.93 5.73 -2.57
C PRO A 229 4.54 5.33 -2.08
N ALA A 230 3.70 6.28 -1.70
CA ALA A 230 2.32 6.03 -1.32
C ALA A 230 1.43 5.61 -2.51
N ILE A 231 1.82 5.94 -3.75
CA ILE A 231 1.04 5.66 -4.96
C ILE A 231 1.62 4.52 -5.77
N SER A 232 2.95 4.49 -5.94
CA SER A 232 3.66 3.57 -6.81
C SER A 232 4.94 3.05 -6.17
N GLN A 233 5.22 1.79 -6.41
CA GLN A 233 6.47 1.16 -5.95
C GLN A 233 7.68 1.65 -6.75
N ILE A 234 7.51 2.00 -8.03
CA ILE A 234 8.57 2.54 -8.89
C ILE A 234 8.38 4.03 -9.11
N PRO A 235 9.46 4.78 -9.35
CA PRO A 235 9.37 6.20 -9.68
C PRO A 235 8.88 6.42 -11.10
N PHE A 236 8.39 7.63 -11.40
CA PHE A 236 8.03 8.07 -12.74
C PHE A 236 9.13 8.95 -13.33
N LEU A 237 9.36 8.80 -14.63
CA LEU A 237 10.35 9.61 -15.33
C LEU A 237 9.84 11.04 -15.49
N SER A 238 10.61 12.03 -15.05
CA SER A 238 10.26 13.43 -15.28
C SER A 238 10.46 13.82 -16.75
N PRO A 239 9.51 14.56 -17.37
CA PRO A 239 9.70 15.13 -18.68
C PRO A 239 10.81 16.22 -18.71
N VAL A 240 11.11 16.81 -17.54
CA VAL A 240 12.17 17.82 -17.36
C VAL A 240 13.49 17.11 -16.97
N SER A 241 13.87 16.10 -17.75
CA SER A 241 15.13 15.38 -17.59
C SER A 241 15.75 15.04 -18.94
N TYR A 242 17.06 14.82 -18.98
CA TYR A 242 17.73 14.39 -20.23
C TYR A 242 17.14 13.08 -20.78
N SER A 243 16.83 12.12 -19.93
CA SER A 243 16.14 10.89 -20.33
C SER A 243 14.71 11.18 -20.81
N GLY A 244 14.08 12.22 -20.29
CA GLY A 244 12.77 12.70 -20.73
C GLY A 244 12.75 13.13 -22.19
N LEU A 245 13.80 13.77 -22.69
CA LEU A 245 13.87 14.16 -24.12
C LEU A 245 13.77 12.95 -25.06
N MET A 246 14.28 11.80 -24.65
CA MET A 246 14.18 10.56 -25.42
C MET A 246 12.84 9.85 -25.22
N ALA A 247 12.26 9.95 -24.03
CA ALA A 247 11.06 9.20 -23.65
C ALA A 247 9.75 9.87 -24.04
N TYR A 248 9.76 11.19 -24.24
CA TYR A 248 8.56 11.97 -24.53
C TYR A 248 8.59 12.63 -25.90
N LYS A 249 7.40 12.80 -26.46
CA LYS A 249 7.12 13.72 -27.58
C LYS A 249 6.61 15.03 -27.01
N PHE A 250 7.18 16.13 -27.42
CA PHE A 250 6.79 17.47 -27.05
C PHE A 250 6.16 18.16 -28.25
N LYS A 251 5.03 18.85 -28.05
CA LYS A 251 4.35 19.61 -29.10
C LYS A 251 3.83 20.91 -28.49
N ILE A 252 4.13 22.05 -29.12
CA ILE A 252 3.54 23.33 -28.74
C ILE A 252 2.04 23.27 -29.07
N THR A 253 1.20 23.53 -28.10
CA THR A 253 -0.27 23.59 -28.22
C THR A 253 -0.82 25.02 -28.09
N GLY A 254 -0.07 25.92 -27.44
CA GLY A 254 -0.44 27.33 -27.30
C GLY A 254 0.80 28.21 -27.14
N ILE A 255 0.66 29.46 -27.59
CA ILE A 255 1.65 30.53 -27.39
C ILE A 255 0.88 31.78 -26.98
N GLU A 256 1.23 32.31 -25.82
CA GLU A 256 0.68 33.54 -25.27
C GLU A 256 1.82 34.57 -25.13
N LYS A 257 1.49 35.83 -25.21
CA LYS A 257 2.43 36.90 -24.96
C LYS A 257 1.93 37.74 -23.80
N VAL A 258 2.62 37.66 -22.67
CA VAL A 258 2.26 38.36 -21.44
C VAL A 258 3.42 39.30 -21.07
N ASN A 259 3.15 40.60 -20.94
CA ASN A 259 4.17 41.60 -20.58
C ASN A 259 5.46 41.53 -21.42
N GLY A 260 5.30 41.30 -22.75
CA GLY A 260 6.42 41.20 -23.68
C GLY A 260 7.14 39.88 -23.74
N ARG A 261 6.85 38.94 -22.85
CA ARG A 261 7.42 37.59 -22.76
C ARG A 261 6.50 36.55 -23.41
N LYS A 262 7.08 35.57 -24.06
CA LYS A 262 6.31 34.45 -24.63
C LYS A 262 6.16 33.34 -23.62
N ILE A 263 4.96 32.86 -23.49
CA ILE A 263 4.59 31.72 -22.66
C ILE A 263 4.14 30.60 -23.61
N TYR A 264 4.76 29.46 -23.52
CA TYR A 264 4.47 28.28 -24.33
C TYR A 264 3.71 27.23 -23.51
N THR A 265 2.58 26.77 -24.03
CA THR A 265 1.92 25.55 -23.57
C THR A 265 2.43 24.39 -24.40
N ILE A 266 3.07 23.42 -23.75
CA ILE A 266 3.68 22.26 -24.39
C ILE A 266 2.98 20.98 -23.90
N SER A 267 2.35 20.27 -24.85
CA SER A 267 1.82 18.94 -24.64
C SER A 267 2.95 17.90 -24.55
N VAL A 268 2.88 17.05 -23.57
CA VAL A 268 3.88 16.01 -23.27
C VAL A 268 3.22 14.65 -23.37
N LYS A 269 3.65 13.83 -24.33
CA LYS A 269 3.14 12.47 -24.53
C LYS A 269 4.28 11.45 -24.60
N PRO A 270 4.14 10.25 -24.06
CA PRO A 270 5.15 9.20 -24.18
C PRO A 270 5.44 8.84 -25.64
N ARG A 271 6.71 8.77 -26.03
CA ARG A 271 7.15 8.27 -27.36
C ARG A 271 6.97 6.77 -27.48
N GLN A 272 7.37 6.05 -26.45
CA GLN A 272 7.15 4.63 -26.31
C GLN A 272 6.17 4.40 -25.16
N LEU A 273 5.43 3.31 -25.24
CA LEU A 273 4.50 2.91 -24.22
C LEU A 273 5.27 2.35 -23.00
N SER A 274 6.21 3.15 -22.45
CA SER A 274 6.82 2.83 -21.16
C SER A 274 5.77 2.93 -20.07
N SER A 275 5.81 1.99 -19.16
CA SER A 275 4.87 1.92 -18.05
C SER A 275 5.00 3.07 -17.05
N ALA A 276 6.15 3.75 -17.01
CA ALA A 276 6.50 4.74 -15.97
C ALA A 276 6.63 6.19 -16.50
N THR A 277 5.99 6.49 -17.62
CA THR A 277 5.95 7.84 -18.21
C THR A 277 4.63 8.53 -17.90
N LEU A 278 4.68 9.84 -17.76
CA LEU A 278 3.55 10.73 -17.50
C LEU A 278 2.93 11.22 -18.82
N GLU A 279 1.70 11.66 -18.78
CA GLU A 279 1.04 12.35 -19.89
C GLU A 279 0.42 13.65 -19.39
N GLY A 280 0.60 14.75 -20.11
CA GLY A 280 0.04 16.04 -19.68
C GLY A 280 0.62 17.23 -20.40
N GLU A 281 0.72 18.35 -19.67
CA GLU A 281 1.06 19.66 -20.21
C GLU A 281 2.03 20.41 -19.30
N LEU A 282 2.87 21.24 -19.93
CA LEU A 282 3.79 22.19 -19.29
C LEU A 282 3.54 23.57 -19.81
N VAL A 283 3.48 24.57 -18.95
CA VAL A 283 3.47 26.00 -19.31
C VAL A 283 4.83 26.58 -18.94
N ILE A 284 5.52 27.12 -19.94
CA ILE A 284 6.93 27.52 -19.86
C ILE A 284 7.11 28.98 -20.34
N GLU A 285 7.82 29.77 -19.57
CA GLU A 285 8.28 31.10 -20.00
C GLU A 285 9.58 30.95 -20.78
N ASP A 286 9.66 31.58 -21.97
CA ASP A 286 10.80 31.41 -22.92
C ASP A 286 12.05 32.20 -22.55
N THR A 287 11.95 33.25 -21.78
CA THR A 287 13.09 34.12 -21.44
C THR A 287 13.96 33.47 -20.34
N ALA A 288 13.32 33.01 -19.28
CA ALA A 288 13.99 32.35 -18.18
C ALA A 288 14.01 30.81 -18.31
N TYR A 289 13.27 30.27 -19.27
CA TYR A 289 13.10 28.80 -19.45
C TYR A 289 12.68 28.07 -18.17
N VAL A 290 11.67 28.64 -17.52
CA VAL A 290 11.13 28.13 -16.23
C VAL A 290 9.71 27.63 -16.41
N LEU A 291 9.34 26.66 -15.54
CA LEU A 291 7.98 26.19 -15.46
C LEU A 291 7.13 27.25 -14.74
N LEU A 292 5.98 27.58 -15.31
CA LEU A 292 4.93 28.36 -14.63
C LEU A 292 3.83 27.47 -14.10
N GLN A 293 3.45 26.47 -14.90
CA GLN A 293 2.44 25.49 -14.52
C GLN A 293 2.78 24.10 -15.07
N SER A 294 2.28 23.08 -14.43
CA SER A 294 2.30 21.73 -14.95
C SER A 294 1.03 20.98 -14.58
N ARG A 295 0.59 20.09 -15.46
CA ARG A 295 -0.53 19.20 -15.24
C ARG A 295 -0.22 17.84 -15.83
N PHE A 296 -0.17 16.82 -14.99
CA PHE A 296 0.22 15.47 -15.41
C PHE A 296 -0.69 14.40 -14.83
N ARG A 297 -1.04 13.42 -15.68
CA ARG A 297 -1.63 12.13 -15.26
C ARG A 297 -0.55 11.09 -15.08
N LEU A 298 -0.70 10.34 -13.98
CA LEU A 298 0.13 9.17 -13.73
C LEU A 298 -0.46 7.94 -14.44
N PRO A 299 0.38 7.05 -14.98
CA PRO A 299 -0.09 5.88 -15.70
C PRO A 299 -0.80 4.89 -14.73
N ARG A 300 -2.04 4.54 -15.06
CA ARG A 300 -2.89 3.62 -14.27
C ARG A 300 -2.20 2.30 -13.91
N TYR A 301 -1.34 1.82 -14.77
CA TYR A 301 -0.59 0.57 -14.58
C TYR A 301 0.16 0.52 -13.24
N HIS A 302 0.69 1.64 -12.78
CA HIS A 302 1.47 1.75 -11.53
C HIS A 302 0.68 2.25 -10.33
N LEU A 303 -0.59 2.62 -10.52
CA LEU A 303 -1.44 3.07 -9.43
C LEU A 303 -1.96 1.87 -8.63
N LEU A 304 -1.41 1.66 -7.44
CA LEU A 304 -1.78 0.51 -6.62
C LEU A 304 -3.15 0.68 -5.96
N ALA A 305 -3.47 1.88 -5.49
CA ALA A 305 -4.73 2.17 -4.80
C ALA A 305 -5.77 2.87 -5.69
N TYR A 306 -5.34 3.55 -6.74
CA TYR A 306 -6.18 4.44 -7.54
C TYR A 306 -6.37 3.94 -8.96
N ASP A 307 -7.48 4.32 -9.59
CA ASP A 307 -7.73 4.12 -11.03
C ASP A 307 -7.32 5.33 -11.86
N PHE A 308 -7.26 6.48 -11.22
CA PHE A 308 -6.86 7.75 -11.80
C PHE A 308 -6.09 8.57 -10.79
N PHE A 309 -5.06 9.27 -11.27
CA PHE A 309 -4.28 10.18 -10.46
C PHE A 309 -3.69 11.28 -11.34
N GLU A 310 -4.01 12.51 -10.99
CA GLU A 310 -3.53 13.71 -11.68
C GLU A 310 -2.88 14.67 -10.69
N VAL A 311 -1.79 15.29 -11.12
CA VAL A 311 -1.04 16.30 -10.36
C VAL A 311 -1.02 17.58 -11.16
N GLN A 312 -1.39 18.68 -10.53
CA GLN A 312 -1.24 20.04 -11.06
C GLN A 312 -0.30 20.82 -10.15
N GLN A 313 0.56 21.66 -10.72
CA GLN A 313 1.48 22.49 -9.95
C GLN A 313 1.55 23.88 -10.55
N ASN A 314 1.61 24.88 -9.67
CA ASN A 314 1.85 26.27 -10.04
C ASN A 314 3.20 26.69 -9.44
N TYR A 315 3.99 27.37 -10.25
CA TYR A 315 5.29 27.90 -9.87
C TYR A 315 5.24 29.42 -9.88
N ALA A 316 5.86 30.04 -8.87
CA ALA A 316 6.02 31.47 -8.80
C ALA A 316 7.44 31.84 -8.37
N ARG A 317 7.84 33.05 -8.69
CA ARG A 317 9.12 33.59 -8.27
C ARG A 317 9.01 34.15 -6.86
N VAL A 318 9.73 33.56 -5.94
CA VAL A 318 9.79 33.95 -4.53
C VAL A 318 10.95 34.93 -4.35
N ASP A 319 10.69 36.03 -3.63
CA ASP A 319 11.67 37.09 -3.31
C ASP A 319 12.48 37.62 -4.52
N ASN A 320 11.89 37.57 -5.71
CA ASN A 320 12.58 37.82 -6.95
C ASN A 320 13.87 37.00 -7.20
N GLN A 321 14.08 35.90 -6.44
CA GLN A 321 15.30 35.11 -6.44
C GLN A 321 15.10 33.72 -7.05
N ALA A 322 14.17 32.92 -6.51
CA ALA A 322 14.01 31.52 -6.88
C ALA A 322 12.61 31.19 -7.39
N TRP A 323 12.53 30.29 -8.37
CA TRP A 323 11.26 29.75 -8.84
C TRP A 323 10.88 28.54 -8.00
N MET A 324 9.77 28.65 -7.26
CA MET A 324 9.31 27.65 -6.30
C MET A 324 7.90 27.16 -6.65
N ILE A 325 7.61 25.94 -6.27
CA ILE A 325 6.23 25.45 -6.27
C ILE A 325 5.48 26.20 -5.15
N THR A 326 4.46 26.95 -5.51
CA THR A 326 3.61 27.66 -4.55
C THR A 326 2.28 26.96 -4.31
N ARG A 327 1.83 26.13 -5.26
CA ARG A 327 0.61 25.34 -5.12
C ARG A 327 0.73 24.01 -5.82
N GLN A 328 0.19 22.97 -5.20
CA GLN A 328 -0.02 21.66 -5.80
C GLN A 328 -1.47 21.22 -5.60
N GLN A 329 -2.00 20.53 -6.58
CA GLN A 329 -3.32 19.90 -6.49
C GLN A 329 -3.23 18.46 -6.97
N PHE A 330 -3.84 17.57 -6.19
CA PHE A 330 -3.95 16.16 -6.51
C PHE A 330 -5.42 15.81 -6.70
N THR A 331 -5.75 15.20 -7.81
CA THR A 331 -7.09 14.67 -8.08
C THR A 331 -6.99 13.19 -8.35
N TYR A 332 -7.71 12.40 -7.58
CA TYR A 332 -7.61 10.95 -7.66
C TYR A 332 -8.95 10.29 -7.42
N TYR A 333 -9.13 9.10 -7.97
CA TYR A 333 -10.27 8.25 -7.62
C TYR A 333 -9.94 6.77 -7.69
N SER A 334 -10.70 6.01 -6.92
CA SER A 334 -10.77 4.55 -6.96
C SER A 334 -12.21 4.12 -7.24
N LYS A 335 -12.41 3.13 -8.10
CA LYS A 335 -13.74 2.69 -8.56
C LYS A 335 -13.90 1.19 -8.30
N SER A 336 -15.03 0.81 -7.72
CA SER A 336 -15.47 -0.57 -7.59
C SER A 336 -16.85 -0.75 -8.26
N ASN A 337 -17.33 -2.00 -8.27
CA ASN A 337 -18.66 -2.28 -8.85
C ASN A 337 -19.82 -1.52 -8.19
N ARG A 338 -19.65 -1.07 -6.93
CA ARG A 338 -20.71 -0.42 -6.14
C ARG A 338 -20.39 0.98 -5.71
N LEU A 339 -19.12 1.32 -5.55
CA LEU A 339 -18.67 2.56 -4.94
C LEU A 339 -17.61 3.25 -5.80
N LYS A 340 -17.70 4.55 -5.94
CA LYS A 340 -16.61 5.40 -6.43
C LYS A 340 -16.16 6.30 -5.30
N GLN A 341 -14.88 6.21 -4.95
CA GLN A 341 -14.22 7.03 -3.97
C GLN A 341 -13.36 8.06 -4.69
N SER A 342 -13.73 9.32 -4.63
CA SER A 342 -13.03 10.44 -5.28
C SER A 342 -12.35 11.29 -4.23
N GLY A 343 -11.12 11.71 -4.48
CA GLY A 343 -10.38 12.58 -3.59
C GLY A 343 -9.74 13.76 -4.33
N HIS A 344 -9.64 14.85 -3.61
CA HIS A 344 -8.96 16.06 -4.02
C HIS A 344 -8.10 16.59 -2.87
N THR A 345 -6.83 16.88 -3.13
CA THR A 345 -5.95 17.50 -2.14
C THR A 345 -5.33 18.76 -2.73
N ALA A 346 -5.49 19.88 -2.04
CA ALA A 346 -4.83 21.14 -2.35
C ALA A 346 -3.72 21.39 -1.34
N VAL A 347 -2.55 21.78 -1.82
CA VAL A 347 -1.36 22.09 -1.04
C VAL A 347 -0.88 23.46 -1.43
N SER A 348 -0.76 24.35 -0.46
CA SER A 348 -0.25 25.71 -0.65
C SER A 348 1.03 25.90 0.15
N TYR A 349 2.03 26.52 -0.47
CA TYR A 349 3.31 26.84 0.14
C TYR A 349 3.44 28.35 0.26
N SER A 350 3.76 28.83 1.47
CA SER A 350 3.89 30.25 1.80
C SER A 350 5.09 30.50 2.73
N ASP A 351 5.34 31.77 3.03
CA ASP A 351 6.34 32.20 4.00
C ASP A 351 7.70 31.55 3.81
N PHE A 352 8.21 31.64 2.57
CA PHE A 352 9.51 31.09 2.23
C PHE A 352 10.64 31.91 2.85
N GLU A 353 11.56 31.24 3.50
CA GLU A 353 12.84 31.76 3.97
C GLU A 353 13.95 31.07 3.16
N LEU A 354 14.43 31.72 2.09
CA LEU A 354 15.44 31.18 1.20
C LEU A 354 16.86 31.27 1.78
N ASN A 355 17.80 30.46 1.28
CA ASN A 355 19.20 30.43 1.68
C ASN A 355 19.42 30.27 3.21
N LYS A 356 18.54 29.55 3.85
CA LYS A 356 18.60 29.31 5.30
C LYS A 356 19.76 28.42 5.69
N HIS A 357 20.45 28.78 6.75
CA HIS A 357 21.52 27.93 7.28
C HIS A 357 20.95 26.96 8.32
N PHE A 358 21.25 25.68 8.14
CA PHE A 358 20.91 24.62 9.11
C PHE A 358 22.18 24.01 9.70
N ASP A 359 22.11 23.64 10.96
CA ASP A 359 23.19 22.94 11.63
C ASP A 359 23.48 21.58 10.98
N LYS A 360 24.74 21.13 11.00
CA LYS A 360 25.16 19.85 10.36
C LYS A 360 24.36 18.62 10.82
N LYS A 361 23.78 18.63 12.03
CA LYS A 361 22.98 17.53 12.59
C LYS A 361 21.48 17.78 12.57
N TYR A 362 21.01 18.87 11.98
CA TYR A 362 19.60 19.26 11.97
C TYR A 362 18.71 18.22 11.27
N PHE A 363 19.16 17.72 10.14
CA PHE A 363 18.48 16.70 9.38
C PHE A 363 18.94 15.31 9.80
N GLY A 364 18.14 14.66 10.64
CA GLY A 364 18.40 13.33 11.18
C GLY A 364 17.52 12.24 10.56
N THR A 365 17.29 11.19 11.32
CA THR A 365 16.39 10.08 10.95
C THR A 365 14.93 10.39 11.29
N GLU A 366 14.66 11.35 12.16
CA GLU A 366 13.34 11.92 12.40
C GLU A 366 13.02 12.91 11.29
N ILE A 367 12.19 12.48 10.35
CA ILE A 367 11.83 13.28 9.17
C ILE A 367 10.68 14.23 9.47
N GLY A 368 9.85 13.90 10.45
CA GLY A 368 8.75 14.75 10.85
C GLY A 368 8.30 14.51 12.28
N SER A 369 7.69 15.54 12.86
CA SER A 369 7.15 15.51 14.22
C SER A 369 5.77 16.15 14.29
N THR A 370 4.91 15.58 15.13
CA THR A 370 3.59 16.11 15.47
C THR A 370 3.47 16.17 17.00
N GLY A 371 3.24 17.35 17.54
CA GLY A 371 2.97 17.54 18.97
C GLY A 371 1.49 17.28 19.31
N GLU A 372 1.17 17.06 20.60
CA GLU A 372 -0.23 16.93 21.05
C GLU A 372 -1.05 18.18 20.74
N GLU A 373 -0.42 19.34 20.79
CA GLU A 373 -1.02 20.65 20.52
C GLU A 373 -1.50 20.82 19.08
N ALA A 374 -0.94 20.04 18.13
CA ALA A 374 -1.34 20.09 16.73
C ALA A 374 -2.80 19.62 16.53
N TYR A 375 -3.27 18.72 17.37
CA TYR A 375 -4.63 18.15 17.30
C TYR A 375 -5.69 18.98 18.05
N SER A 376 -5.28 19.99 18.79
CA SER A 376 -6.18 20.81 19.63
C SER A 376 -6.35 22.25 19.15
N LYS A 377 -5.98 22.56 17.90
CA LYS A 377 -6.11 23.88 17.31
C LYS A 377 -7.57 24.27 17.14
N ASP A 378 -7.90 25.52 17.54
CA ASP A 378 -9.25 26.08 17.49
C ASP A 378 -9.66 26.60 16.09
N SER A 379 -10.89 27.04 15.97
CA SER A 379 -11.44 27.60 14.74
C SER A 379 -10.74 28.90 14.32
N VAL A 380 -10.25 29.70 15.26
CA VAL A 380 -9.54 30.96 14.98
C VAL A 380 -8.21 30.68 14.32
N PHE A 381 -7.46 29.69 14.82
CA PHE A 381 -6.23 29.23 14.20
C PHE A 381 -6.47 28.81 12.73
N TRP A 382 -7.50 27.98 12.49
CA TRP A 382 -7.79 27.51 11.14
C TRP A 382 -8.25 28.62 10.20
N GLN A 383 -9.04 29.60 10.68
CA GLN A 383 -9.43 30.76 9.86
C GLN A 383 -8.22 31.58 9.38
N LYS A 384 -7.20 31.71 10.22
CA LYS A 384 -5.96 32.45 9.87
C LYS A 384 -5.00 31.62 8.99
N SER A 385 -4.98 30.31 9.19
CA SER A 385 -4.00 29.43 8.55
C SER A 385 -4.45 28.93 7.18
N ARG A 386 -5.73 29.02 6.83
CA ARG A 386 -6.26 28.57 5.54
C ARG A 386 -5.75 29.43 4.41
N ALA A 387 -4.98 28.83 3.51
CA ALA A 387 -4.58 29.48 2.27
C ALA A 387 -5.74 29.58 1.24
N GLU A 388 -6.76 28.72 1.40
CA GLU A 388 -7.97 28.69 0.55
C GLU A 388 -9.20 28.61 1.43
N PRO A 389 -10.26 29.37 1.11
CA PRO A 389 -11.52 29.30 1.83
C PRO A 389 -12.15 27.91 1.65
N LEU A 390 -12.94 27.51 2.63
CA LEU A 390 -13.77 26.31 2.52
C LEU A 390 -14.95 26.58 1.57
N THR A 391 -15.30 25.59 0.78
CA THR A 391 -16.55 25.61 -0.01
C THR A 391 -17.76 25.48 0.95
N GLU A 392 -18.94 25.86 0.47
CA GLU A 392 -20.18 25.72 1.28
C GLU A 392 -20.42 24.30 1.76
N LYS A 393 -20.08 23.29 0.93
CA LYS A 393 -20.19 21.87 1.27
C LYS A 393 -19.20 21.50 2.37
N GLU A 394 -17.97 21.97 2.29
CA GLU A 394 -16.94 21.77 3.32
C GLU A 394 -17.31 22.47 4.63
N ILE A 395 -17.87 23.68 4.58
CA ILE A 395 -18.37 24.39 5.78
C ILE A 395 -19.50 23.60 6.43
N ARG A 396 -20.44 23.07 5.64
CA ARG A 396 -21.49 22.19 6.16
C ARG A 396 -20.91 20.93 6.80
N LEU A 397 -19.92 20.32 6.16
CA LEU A 397 -19.22 19.14 6.70
C LEU A 397 -18.55 19.46 8.05
N VAL A 398 -17.86 20.59 8.16
CA VAL A 398 -17.22 21.03 9.42
C VAL A 398 -18.27 21.17 10.52
N ARG A 399 -19.35 21.94 10.28
CA ARG A 399 -20.42 22.15 11.26
C ARG A 399 -21.10 20.83 11.65
N TYR A 400 -21.38 19.98 10.66
CA TYR A 400 -22.00 18.67 10.88
C TYR A 400 -21.11 17.79 11.75
N ASN A 401 -19.83 17.66 11.41
CA ASN A 401 -18.90 16.83 12.19
C ASN A 401 -18.65 17.41 13.59
N ASP A 402 -18.53 18.73 13.75
CA ASP A 402 -18.35 19.34 15.06
C ASP A 402 -19.60 19.10 15.94
N SER A 403 -20.80 19.21 15.37
CA SER A 403 -22.08 18.90 16.07
C SER A 403 -22.18 17.42 16.44
N ILE A 404 -21.84 16.54 15.48
CA ILE A 404 -21.83 15.08 15.72
C ILE A 404 -20.72 14.69 16.69
N TYR A 405 -19.55 15.31 16.62
CA TYR A 405 -18.45 15.01 17.52
C TYR A 405 -18.87 15.23 18.98
N HIS A 406 -19.51 16.36 19.28
CA HIS A 406 -20.06 16.60 20.62
C HIS A 406 -21.12 15.56 21.00
N LEU A 407 -22.00 15.21 20.08
CA LEU A 407 -23.00 14.15 20.29
C LEU A 407 -22.35 12.78 20.49
N MET A 408 -21.36 12.43 19.67
CA MET A 408 -20.65 11.15 19.74
C MET A 408 -19.85 10.97 21.03
N LEU A 409 -19.47 12.06 21.69
CA LEU A 409 -18.80 12.01 23.00
C LEU A 409 -19.78 11.87 24.15
N THR A 410 -21.10 12.04 23.91
CA THR A 410 -22.10 11.85 24.96
C THR A 410 -22.21 10.40 25.37
N LYS A 411 -22.35 10.15 26.67
CA LYS A 411 -22.54 8.80 27.20
C LYS A 411 -23.73 8.09 26.55
N ALA A 412 -24.84 8.82 26.33
CA ALA A 412 -26.05 8.26 25.70
C ALA A 412 -25.80 7.73 24.30
N TYR A 413 -24.98 8.43 23.47
CA TYR A 413 -24.61 7.99 22.15
C TYR A 413 -23.67 6.77 22.21
N LEU A 414 -22.65 6.82 23.06
CA LEU A 414 -21.70 5.71 23.25
C LEU A 414 -22.41 4.43 23.74
N ASP A 415 -23.34 4.56 24.69
CA ASP A 415 -24.17 3.45 25.15
C ASP A 415 -25.09 2.90 24.04
N SER A 416 -25.58 3.79 23.15
CA SER A 416 -26.39 3.39 21.99
C SER A 416 -25.55 2.61 20.98
N LEU A 417 -24.31 3.05 20.73
CA LEU A 417 -23.36 2.38 19.84
C LEU A 417 -22.96 1.01 20.41
N ASP A 418 -22.67 0.93 21.71
CA ASP A 418 -22.41 -0.34 22.39
C ASP A 418 -23.59 -1.29 22.26
N ARG A 419 -24.83 -0.82 22.49
CA ARG A 419 -26.04 -1.65 22.28
C ARG A 419 -26.15 -2.16 20.85
N LYS A 420 -25.81 -1.35 19.85
CA LYS A 420 -25.85 -1.72 18.42
C LYS A 420 -24.79 -2.78 18.10
N ILE A 421 -23.54 -2.59 18.55
CA ILE A 421 -22.42 -3.52 18.33
C ILE A 421 -22.67 -4.84 19.08
N ASN A 422 -23.16 -4.75 20.32
CA ASN A 422 -23.37 -5.89 21.20
C ASN A 422 -24.62 -6.69 20.83
N ARG A 423 -25.45 -6.19 19.90
CA ARG A 423 -26.64 -6.88 19.45
C ARG A 423 -26.30 -8.17 18.73
N ILE A 424 -26.77 -9.29 19.27
CA ILE A 424 -26.63 -10.60 18.64
C ILE A 424 -27.57 -10.70 17.45
N THR A 425 -27.06 -11.04 16.29
CA THR A 425 -27.82 -11.25 15.05
C THR A 425 -27.48 -12.59 14.44
N TRP A 426 -28.35 -13.12 13.58
CA TRP A 426 -28.04 -14.37 12.86
C TRP A 426 -26.72 -14.25 12.05
N LYS A 427 -26.45 -13.06 11.49
CA LYS A 427 -25.24 -12.78 10.73
C LYS A 427 -23.99 -12.87 11.63
N THR A 428 -24.04 -12.31 12.84
CA THR A 428 -22.91 -12.39 13.77
C THR A 428 -22.75 -13.82 14.30
N LEU A 429 -23.84 -14.54 14.52
CA LEU A 429 -23.75 -15.93 14.99
C LEU A 429 -23.19 -16.89 13.93
N VAL A 430 -23.55 -16.70 12.66
CA VAL A 430 -23.23 -17.69 11.61
C VAL A 430 -22.02 -17.29 10.76
N ILE A 431 -21.79 -15.98 10.52
CA ILE A 431 -20.79 -15.55 9.55
C ILE A 431 -19.57 -14.88 10.22
N THR A 432 -19.79 -13.81 10.99
CA THR A 432 -18.69 -12.94 11.42
C THR A 432 -18.14 -13.21 12.80
N GLY A 433 -18.85 -13.94 13.64
CA GLY A 433 -18.62 -13.98 15.08
C GLY A 433 -19.26 -12.77 15.78
N GLN A 434 -19.33 -12.80 17.10
CA GLN A 434 -19.95 -11.77 17.92
C GLN A 434 -18.87 -10.98 18.69
N SER A 435 -18.93 -9.67 18.56
CA SER A 435 -18.11 -8.76 19.38
C SER A 435 -18.97 -8.08 20.43
N PHE A 436 -18.46 -8.00 21.65
CA PHE A 436 -19.00 -7.22 22.74
C PHE A 436 -18.06 -6.08 23.07
N HIS A 437 -18.55 -4.87 22.95
CA HIS A 437 -17.78 -3.65 23.18
C HIS A 437 -18.30 -2.89 24.40
N ASN A 438 -17.40 -2.25 25.14
CA ASN A 438 -17.74 -1.35 26.23
C ASN A 438 -16.83 -0.11 26.14
N HIS A 439 -17.41 1.02 25.79
CA HIS A 439 -16.71 2.30 25.61
C HIS A 439 -16.15 2.86 26.92
N ASP A 440 -16.89 2.77 28.02
CA ASP A 440 -16.43 3.31 29.31
C ASP A 440 -15.12 2.64 29.78
N LYS A 441 -14.98 1.34 29.48
CA LYS A 441 -13.81 0.54 29.86
C LYS A 441 -12.79 0.40 28.74
N GLU A 442 -13.11 0.88 27.54
CA GLU A 442 -12.30 0.69 26.31
C GLU A 442 -11.94 -0.78 26.07
N THR A 443 -12.92 -1.66 26.22
CA THR A 443 -12.73 -3.11 26.13
C THR A 443 -13.55 -3.72 25.01
N THR A 444 -13.01 -4.74 24.38
CA THR A 444 -13.69 -5.53 23.36
C THR A 444 -13.47 -7.02 23.62
N LEU A 445 -14.54 -7.80 23.65
CA LEU A 445 -14.52 -9.25 23.69
C LEU A 445 -15.06 -9.77 22.36
N HIS A 446 -14.28 -10.58 21.65
CA HIS A 446 -14.70 -11.21 20.41
C HIS A 446 -14.85 -12.73 20.60
N LEU A 447 -15.97 -13.27 20.15
CA LEU A 447 -16.28 -14.70 20.11
C LEU A 447 -16.47 -15.15 18.66
N PRO A 448 -16.06 -16.37 18.28
CA PRO A 448 -16.18 -16.86 16.92
C PRO A 448 -17.63 -17.12 16.53
N SER A 449 -17.87 -17.25 15.22
CA SER A 449 -19.16 -17.72 14.71
C SER A 449 -19.39 -19.21 15.04
N LEU A 450 -20.65 -19.62 15.11
CA LEU A 450 -21.05 -21.00 15.44
C LEU A 450 -20.40 -22.08 14.53
N PRO A 451 -20.31 -21.90 13.19
CA PRO A 451 -19.60 -22.87 12.36
C PRO A 451 -18.15 -23.07 12.71
N ASN A 452 -17.46 -22.05 13.24
CA ASN A 452 -16.06 -22.15 13.67
C ASN A 452 -15.87 -22.93 14.97
N ILE A 453 -16.95 -23.25 15.68
CA ILE A 453 -16.91 -24.11 16.86
C ILE A 453 -16.58 -25.56 16.46
N TYR A 454 -17.04 -26.03 15.32
CA TYR A 454 -16.67 -27.33 14.79
C TYR A 454 -15.56 -27.22 13.76
N GLN A 455 -14.46 -27.86 14.05
CA GLN A 455 -13.23 -27.88 13.26
C GLN A 455 -13.02 -29.29 12.67
N PRO A 456 -13.54 -29.56 11.45
CA PRO A 456 -13.59 -30.93 10.90
C PRO A 456 -12.22 -31.47 10.47
N PHE A 457 -11.30 -30.60 10.07
CA PHE A 457 -10.03 -30.97 9.42
C PHE A 457 -8.81 -30.79 10.36
N GLN A 458 -8.99 -31.07 11.66
CA GLN A 458 -7.88 -31.01 12.61
C GLN A 458 -7.13 -32.34 12.67
N PHE A 459 -5.88 -32.29 13.13
CA PHE A 459 -5.13 -33.50 13.40
C PHE A 459 -5.90 -34.42 14.38
N GLY A 460 -5.95 -35.72 14.07
CA GLY A 460 -6.71 -36.68 14.85
C GLY A 460 -8.24 -36.65 14.64
N GLY A 461 -8.76 -35.83 13.70
CA GLY A 461 -10.17 -35.77 13.37
C GLY A 461 -10.88 -34.51 13.85
N GLY A 462 -12.21 -34.48 13.74
CA GLY A 462 -13.01 -33.33 14.11
C GLY A 462 -12.88 -32.93 15.58
N ARG A 463 -12.80 -31.64 15.83
CA ARG A 463 -12.73 -31.05 17.18
C ARG A 463 -13.87 -30.05 17.38
N ILE A 464 -14.38 -29.97 18.59
CA ILE A 464 -15.31 -28.93 19.05
C ILE A 464 -14.52 -27.97 19.94
N GLY A 465 -14.52 -26.67 19.57
CA GLY A 465 -13.74 -25.72 20.34
C GLY A 465 -14.20 -24.28 20.19
N VAL A 466 -13.77 -23.46 21.13
CA VAL A 466 -14.09 -22.03 21.18
C VAL A 466 -12.78 -21.23 21.26
N ASN A 467 -12.72 -20.16 20.49
CA ASN A 467 -11.66 -19.16 20.56
C ASN A 467 -12.26 -17.85 21.08
N ALA A 468 -11.58 -17.17 21.97
CA ALA A 468 -12.00 -15.86 22.46
C ALA A 468 -10.82 -14.89 22.39
N ALA A 469 -11.11 -13.65 22.03
CA ALA A 469 -10.12 -12.57 22.05
C ALA A 469 -10.66 -11.41 22.89
N TYR A 470 -9.91 -10.99 23.87
CA TYR A 470 -10.21 -9.83 24.70
C TYR A 470 -9.13 -8.78 24.50
N ALA A 471 -9.54 -7.55 24.20
CA ALA A 471 -8.66 -6.41 24.04
C ALA A 471 -9.09 -5.27 24.97
N LYS A 472 -8.11 -4.64 25.62
CA LYS A 472 -8.30 -3.41 26.38
C LYS A 472 -7.32 -2.36 25.89
N LYS A 473 -7.85 -1.22 25.44
CA LYS A 473 -7.05 -0.07 24.99
C LYS A 473 -7.00 0.98 26.11
N PHE A 474 -5.93 1.72 26.16
CA PHE A 474 -5.75 2.83 27.10
C PHE A 474 -5.58 4.15 26.32
N LYS A 475 -6.01 5.27 26.91
CA LYS A 475 -5.81 6.62 26.32
C LYS A 475 -4.34 6.91 25.98
N SER A 476 -3.39 6.23 26.65
CA SER A 476 -1.95 6.30 26.37
C SER A 476 -1.49 5.46 25.16
N ARG A 477 -2.43 4.96 24.33
CA ARG A 477 -2.22 4.00 23.24
C ARG A 477 -1.56 2.67 23.65
N LYS A 478 -1.37 2.44 24.94
CA LYS A 478 -1.03 1.11 25.46
C LYS A 478 -2.23 0.17 25.30
N ASN A 479 -1.98 -1.12 25.17
CA ASN A 479 -3.06 -2.12 25.11
C ASN A 479 -2.69 -3.39 25.89
N ILE A 480 -3.73 -4.14 26.23
CA ILE A 480 -3.65 -5.51 26.73
C ILE A 480 -4.52 -6.36 25.81
N ASP A 481 -3.94 -7.40 25.23
CA ASP A 481 -4.63 -8.36 24.39
C ASP A 481 -4.52 -9.75 25.03
N ILE A 482 -5.65 -10.42 25.18
CA ILE A 482 -5.73 -11.78 25.72
C ILE A 482 -6.43 -12.65 24.70
N PHE A 483 -5.75 -13.72 24.28
CA PHE A 483 -6.30 -14.72 23.36
C PHE A 483 -6.41 -16.04 24.08
N GLY A 484 -7.63 -16.59 24.13
CA GLY A 484 -7.92 -17.89 24.69
C GLY A 484 -8.46 -18.83 23.62
N SER A 485 -8.02 -20.08 23.62
CA SER A 485 -8.60 -21.16 22.82
C SER A 485 -8.77 -22.41 23.66
N PHE A 486 -9.84 -23.15 23.37
CA PHE A 486 -10.09 -24.46 23.94
C PHE A 486 -10.77 -25.34 22.90
N SER A 487 -10.32 -26.59 22.75
CA SER A 487 -10.95 -27.52 21.82
C SER A 487 -10.87 -28.95 22.34
N TYR A 488 -11.97 -29.70 22.16
CA TYR A 488 -12.07 -31.13 22.51
C TYR A 488 -12.11 -31.96 21.22
N GLY A 489 -11.22 -32.95 21.15
CA GLY A 489 -11.09 -33.90 20.06
C GLY A 489 -12.05 -35.06 20.19
N LEU A 490 -13.00 -35.19 19.27
CA LEU A 490 -14.07 -36.21 19.36
C LEU A 490 -13.54 -37.63 19.24
N ARG A 491 -12.51 -37.86 18.43
CA ARG A 491 -11.95 -39.21 18.17
C ARG A 491 -10.99 -39.66 19.24
N ASN A 492 -10.09 -38.78 19.68
CA ASN A 492 -9.04 -39.06 20.61
C ASN A 492 -9.41 -38.76 22.08
N ARG A 493 -10.59 -38.14 22.28
CA ARG A 493 -11.09 -37.73 23.61
C ARG A 493 -10.06 -36.89 24.38
N ASP A 494 -9.35 -36.04 23.63
CA ASP A 494 -8.30 -35.17 24.17
C ASP A 494 -8.73 -33.70 24.10
N PHE A 495 -8.04 -32.85 24.84
CA PHE A 495 -8.25 -31.42 24.76
C PHE A 495 -6.97 -30.68 24.36
N ASN A 496 -7.11 -29.63 23.60
CA ASN A 496 -6.08 -28.65 23.31
C ASN A 496 -6.58 -27.27 23.70
N GLY A 497 -5.67 -26.38 23.99
CA GLY A 497 -6.02 -25.01 24.30
C GLY A 497 -4.79 -24.13 24.49
N SER A 498 -4.99 -22.86 24.40
CA SER A 498 -3.96 -21.86 24.67
C SER A 498 -4.52 -20.64 25.35
N LEU A 499 -3.72 -20.04 26.19
CA LEU A 499 -3.96 -18.71 26.75
C LEU A 499 -2.71 -17.89 26.52
N ARG A 500 -2.89 -16.76 25.82
CA ARG A 500 -1.81 -15.83 25.49
C ARG A 500 -2.21 -14.45 25.94
N LEU A 501 -1.35 -13.80 26.71
CA LEU A 501 -1.51 -12.42 27.17
C LEU A 501 -0.38 -11.59 26.62
N TYR A 502 -0.73 -10.49 25.93
CA TYR A 502 0.21 -9.51 25.42
C TYR A 502 -0.08 -8.14 26.01
N ARG A 503 0.96 -7.40 26.35
CA ARG A 503 0.85 -6.02 26.81
C ARG A 503 1.83 -5.13 26.07
N LEU A 504 1.31 -4.20 25.28
CA LEU A 504 2.08 -3.09 24.73
C LEU A 504 2.23 -2.02 25.81
N TYR A 505 3.40 -1.92 26.41
CA TYR A 505 3.68 -1.00 27.50
C TYR A 505 4.33 0.32 27.04
N ASN A 506 4.99 0.32 25.86
CA ASN A 506 5.58 1.50 25.27
C ASN A 506 5.31 1.51 23.75
N PRO A 507 4.28 2.23 23.26
CA PRO A 507 3.97 2.31 21.84
C PRO A 507 5.06 2.97 21.00
N PHE A 508 5.76 3.96 21.55
CA PHE A 508 6.81 4.67 20.83
C PHE A 508 8.01 3.77 20.51
N ASN A 509 8.53 3.05 21.50
CA ASN A 509 9.63 2.09 21.31
C ASN A 509 9.13 0.68 20.97
N ARG A 510 7.83 0.51 20.67
CA ARG A 510 7.21 -0.79 20.34
C ARG A 510 7.48 -1.85 21.39
N GLY A 511 7.57 -1.40 22.66
CA GLY A 511 7.86 -2.28 23.79
C GLY A 511 6.63 -3.10 24.18
N TYR A 512 6.71 -4.43 24.04
CA TYR A 512 5.69 -5.33 24.52
C TYR A 512 6.30 -6.52 25.23
N TYR A 513 5.53 -7.10 26.14
CA TYR A 513 5.81 -8.43 26.66
C TYR A 513 4.59 -9.33 26.49
N GLY A 514 4.85 -10.61 26.36
CA GLY A 514 3.87 -11.66 26.23
C GLY A 514 4.14 -12.78 27.21
N ILE A 515 3.08 -13.42 27.70
CA ILE A 515 3.13 -14.66 28.47
C ILE A 515 2.12 -15.60 27.86
N PHE A 516 2.47 -16.87 27.72
CA PHE A 516 1.58 -17.86 27.16
C PHE A 516 1.70 -19.21 27.84
N VAL A 517 0.57 -19.89 27.85
CA VAL A 517 0.46 -21.31 28.18
C VAL A 517 -0.33 -21.97 27.06
N ARG A 518 0.19 -23.07 26.51
CA ARG A 518 -0.46 -23.74 25.40
C ARG A 518 -0.28 -25.25 25.44
N ARG A 519 -1.29 -25.95 24.97
CA ARG A 519 -1.27 -27.35 24.56
C ARG A 519 -1.86 -27.42 23.18
N GLU A 520 -0.99 -27.54 22.16
CA GLU A 520 -1.35 -27.45 20.75
C GLU A 520 -0.54 -28.47 19.94
N PHE A 521 -1.06 -28.82 18.78
CA PHE A 521 -0.27 -29.53 17.79
C PHE A 521 0.64 -28.53 17.09
N ASP A 522 1.95 -28.78 17.17
CA ASP A 522 2.98 -28.01 16.48
C ASP A 522 3.56 -28.83 15.33
N HIS A 523 4.28 -28.20 14.44
CA HIS A 523 4.91 -28.81 13.28
C HIS A 523 6.43 -28.83 13.46
N PHE A 524 7.09 -29.91 12.99
CA PHE A 524 8.57 -29.95 12.94
C PHE A 524 9.10 -28.89 11.99
N PHE A 525 8.43 -28.71 10.84
CA PHE A 525 8.79 -27.69 9.83
C PHE A 525 7.62 -26.73 9.63
N GLU A 526 7.69 -25.57 10.26
CA GLU A 526 6.70 -24.53 10.08
C GLU A 526 6.87 -23.87 8.71
N GLY A 527 5.75 -23.54 8.04
CA GLY A 527 5.74 -22.84 6.75
C GLY A 527 6.34 -23.60 5.57
N ASP A 528 6.38 -24.91 5.62
CA ASP A 528 6.75 -25.79 4.51
C ASP A 528 5.65 -25.83 3.42
N ALA A 529 5.89 -26.53 2.33
CA ALA A 529 4.88 -26.76 1.31
C ALA A 529 3.55 -27.18 1.96
N TRP A 530 2.43 -26.65 1.46
CA TRP A 530 1.11 -26.90 2.06
C TRP A 530 0.82 -28.40 2.24
N ILE A 531 1.35 -29.21 1.31
CA ILE A 531 1.22 -30.67 1.36
C ILE A 531 1.94 -31.27 2.56
N ASN A 532 3.09 -30.73 2.94
CA ASN A 532 3.84 -31.19 4.11
C ASN A 532 3.18 -30.75 5.42
N MET A 533 2.43 -29.65 5.41
CA MET A 533 1.61 -29.23 6.55
C MET A 533 0.45 -30.18 6.83
N LEU A 534 -0.01 -30.93 5.82
CA LEU A 534 -1.01 -31.97 5.96
C LEU A 534 -0.41 -33.32 6.41
N LYS A 535 0.92 -33.49 6.29
CA LYS A 535 1.58 -34.75 6.69
C LYS A 535 1.57 -34.91 8.21
N ARG A 536 1.17 -36.08 8.65
CA ARG A 536 1.17 -36.47 10.06
C ARG A 536 2.58 -36.61 10.63
N SER A 537 3.54 -36.97 9.78
CA SER A 537 4.97 -37.00 10.10
C SER A 537 5.54 -35.62 10.45
N ASN A 538 4.82 -34.54 10.13
CA ASN A 538 5.22 -33.19 10.47
C ASN A 538 4.57 -32.65 11.77
N VAL A 539 3.81 -33.48 12.52
CA VAL A 539 3.05 -33.01 13.67
C VAL A 539 3.54 -33.68 14.95
N TYR A 540 3.64 -32.88 16.00
CA TYR A 540 3.86 -33.36 17.39
C TYR A 540 3.00 -32.54 18.36
N LEU A 541 2.82 -33.05 19.57
CA LEU A 541 2.08 -32.36 20.62
C LEU A 541 3.05 -31.55 21.47
N ASN A 542 2.76 -30.29 21.65
CA ASN A 542 3.56 -29.36 22.44
C ASN A 542 2.74 -28.77 23.59
N ASN A 543 3.15 -29.05 24.82
CA ASN A 543 2.63 -28.38 26.01
C ASN A 543 3.71 -27.39 26.45
N SER A 544 3.44 -26.12 26.39
CA SER A 544 4.48 -25.14 26.74
C SER A 544 3.95 -23.96 27.53
N ILE A 545 4.81 -23.44 28.37
CA ILE A 545 4.67 -22.15 29.02
C ILE A 545 5.88 -21.32 28.66
N GLY A 546 5.67 -20.05 28.32
CA GLY A 546 6.77 -19.18 27.96
C GLY A 546 6.44 -17.72 28.16
N ALA A 547 7.49 -16.94 28.06
CA ALA A 547 7.43 -15.49 28.10
C ALA A 547 8.28 -14.90 26.98
N GLU A 548 7.83 -13.80 26.44
CA GLU A 548 8.54 -13.07 25.39
C GLU A 548 8.53 -11.57 25.65
N HIS A 549 9.55 -10.90 25.19
CA HIS A 549 9.71 -9.47 25.29
C HIS A 549 10.33 -8.92 24.00
N SER A 550 9.81 -7.80 23.56
CA SER A 550 10.38 -7.08 22.42
C SER A 550 10.34 -5.58 22.65
N PHE A 551 11.38 -4.90 22.21
CA PHE A 551 11.42 -3.43 22.22
C PHE A 551 12.51 -2.91 21.27
N GLU A 552 12.38 -1.67 20.91
CA GLU A 552 13.38 -0.93 20.16
C GLU A 552 14.37 -0.26 21.14
N ILE A 553 15.61 -0.70 21.11
CA ILE A 553 16.67 -0.19 21.99
C ILE A 553 17.07 1.23 21.57
N LEU A 554 17.35 1.36 20.29
CA LEU A 554 17.68 2.61 19.59
C LEU A 554 16.92 2.61 18.27
N ASN A 555 16.81 3.77 17.63
CA ASN A 555 16.09 3.85 16.36
C ASN A 555 16.65 2.85 15.33
N GLY A 556 15.82 1.91 14.91
CA GLY A 556 16.16 0.83 14.00
C GLY A 556 16.83 -0.39 14.63
N LEU A 557 17.17 -0.37 15.93
CA LEU A 557 17.74 -1.51 16.63
C LEU A 557 16.70 -2.17 17.55
N TYR A 558 16.22 -3.34 17.16
CA TYR A 558 15.19 -4.09 17.85
C TYR A 558 15.76 -5.32 18.54
N LEU A 559 15.33 -5.56 19.77
CA LEU A 559 15.58 -6.80 20.49
C LEU A 559 14.26 -7.56 20.66
N PHE A 560 14.27 -8.81 20.26
CA PHE A 560 13.23 -9.80 20.54
C PHE A 560 13.87 -10.89 21.40
N SER A 561 13.27 -11.22 22.53
CA SER A 561 13.76 -12.26 23.43
C SER A 561 12.60 -13.09 23.95
N GLY A 562 12.86 -14.33 24.28
CA GLY A 562 11.86 -15.22 24.82
C GLY A 562 12.49 -16.42 25.50
N VAL A 563 11.74 -17.02 26.42
CA VAL A 563 12.06 -18.27 27.08
C VAL A 563 10.84 -19.18 27.01
N ASP A 564 11.08 -20.46 26.78
CA ASP A 564 10.05 -21.47 26.64
C ASP A 564 10.41 -22.72 27.44
N LEU A 565 9.50 -23.20 28.28
CA LEU A 565 9.52 -24.53 28.87
C LEU A 565 8.45 -25.36 28.14
N ALA A 566 8.88 -26.34 27.38
CA ALA A 566 8.05 -27.19 26.56
C ALA A 566 8.14 -28.67 26.96
N PHE A 567 7.02 -29.32 27.15
CA PHE A 567 6.91 -30.78 27.22
C PHE A 567 6.44 -31.27 25.85
N ARG A 568 7.32 -31.96 25.13
CA ARG A 568 7.11 -32.41 23.76
C ARG A 568 6.81 -33.90 23.72
N ARG A 569 5.79 -34.26 22.97
CA ARG A 569 5.33 -35.63 22.84
C ARG A 569 5.00 -35.99 21.41
N SER A 570 5.37 -37.20 21.00
CA SER A 570 4.89 -37.79 19.75
C SER A 570 3.37 -37.93 19.73
N VAL A 571 2.78 -37.89 18.56
CA VAL A 571 1.36 -38.17 18.32
C VAL A 571 1.13 -39.53 17.65
N SER A 572 2.12 -40.44 17.75
CA SER A 572 2.05 -41.78 17.16
C SER A 572 0.94 -42.67 17.74
N ASP A 573 0.49 -42.38 18.97
CA ASP A 573 -0.62 -43.06 19.65
C ASP A 573 -2.02 -42.50 19.31
N TYR A 574 -2.09 -41.42 18.54
CA TYR A 574 -3.35 -40.80 18.15
C TYR A 574 -4.09 -41.60 17.06
N LYS A 575 -5.39 -41.81 17.27
CA LYS A 575 -6.29 -42.36 16.25
C LYS A 575 -6.53 -41.37 15.13
N ILE A 576 -6.19 -41.75 13.94
CA ILE A 576 -6.16 -40.89 12.77
C ILE A 576 -7.36 -41.17 11.86
N ASN A 577 -7.78 -40.22 11.02
CA ASN A 577 -8.85 -40.43 10.09
C ASN A 577 -8.32 -41.00 8.74
N PRO A 578 -8.54 -42.25 8.39
CA PRO A 578 -8.01 -42.84 7.16
C PRO A 578 -8.59 -42.20 5.88
N LYS A 579 -9.77 -41.55 5.97
CA LYS A 579 -10.37 -40.87 4.79
C LYS A 579 -9.52 -39.72 4.25
N VAL A 580 -8.68 -39.10 5.06
CA VAL A 580 -7.78 -38.05 4.61
C VAL A 580 -6.67 -38.65 3.76
N ASP A 581 -6.18 -39.83 4.12
CA ASP A 581 -5.13 -40.52 3.37
C ASP A 581 -5.63 -40.99 2.00
N THR A 582 -6.86 -41.49 1.95
CA THR A 582 -7.47 -41.91 0.68
C THR A 582 -7.78 -40.74 -0.27
N LEU A 583 -8.02 -39.55 0.27
CA LEU A 583 -8.27 -38.35 -0.55
C LEU A 583 -7.00 -37.86 -1.26
N PHE A 584 -5.85 -37.99 -0.62
CA PHE A 584 -4.58 -37.49 -1.12
C PHE A 584 -3.58 -38.61 -1.48
N GLY A 585 -3.93 -39.85 -1.36
CA GLY A 585 -3.29 -41.07 -1.81
C GLY A 585 -1.76 -41.02 -1.94
N GLU A 586 -1.28 -41.08 -3.17
CA GLU A 586 0.15 -41.07 -3.51
C GLU A 586 0.91 -39.80 -3.08
N ILE A 587 0.21 -38.70 -2.89
CA ILE A 587 0.80 -37.41 -2.51
C ILE A 587 1.29 -37.39 -1.06
N LEU A 588 0.63 -38.15 -0.18
CA LEU A 588 0.97 -38.25 1.25
C LEU A 588 1.71 -39.56 1.60
N THR A 589 2.64 -40.00 0.73
CA THR A 589 3.48 -41.15 1.02
C THR A 589 4.20 -41.00 2.36
N ASN A 590 4.27 -42.12 3.14
CA ASN A 590 4.87 -42.15 4.48
C ASN A 590 4.25 -41.18 5.51
N ASN A 591 2.94 -41.05 5.50
CA ASN A 591 2.20 -40.12 6.34
C ASN A 591 1.99 -40.64 7.79
N GLN A 592 2.93 -41.40 8.35
CA GLN A 592 2.85 -41.84 9.72
C GLN A 592 3.49 -40.81 10.66
N PRO A 593 2.92 -40.61 11.88
CA PRO A 593 3.53 -39.75 12.88
C PRO A 593 4.93 -40.23 13.26
N VAL A 594 5.83 -39.29 13.45
CA VAL A 594 7.17 -39.62 13.96
C VAL A 594 7.09 -40.01 15.43
N HIS A 595 7.61 -41.22 15.75
CA HIS A 595 7.69 -41.66 17.14
C HIS A 595 8.96 -41.12 17.79
N PHE A 596 8.82 -40.51 18.96
CA PHE A 596 9.90 -40.16 19.88
C PHE A 596 9.41 -40.18 21.34
N GLU A 597 10.30 -40.44 22.27
CA GLU A 597 9.97 -40.42 23.70
C GLU A 597 9.67 -39.01 24.18
N PRO A 598 8.67 -38.84 25.05
CA PRO A 598 8.36 -37.55 25.64
C PRO A 598 9.53 -36.95 26.42
N TYR A 599 9.74 -35.66 26.30
CA TYR A 599 10.81 -34.95 27.01
C TYR A 599 10.47 -33.49 27.28
N ASN A 600 11.09 -32.96 28.34
CA ASN A 600 11.09 -31.53 28.63
C ASN A 600 12.21 -30.83 27.84
N ALA A 601 11.90 -29.66 27.29
CA ALA A 601 12.85 -28.77 26.64
C ALA A 601 12.71 -27.36 27.24
N PHE A 602 13.77 -26.85 27.83
CA PHE A 602 13.85 -25.48 28.25
C PHE A 602 14.86 -24.75 27.38
N TYR A 603 14.43 -23.69 26.70
CA TYR A 603 15.28 -22.95 25.78
C TYR A 603 14.98 -21.47 25.78
N GLY A 604 16.04 -20.71 25.51
CA GLY A 604 15.98 -19.27 25.26
C GLY A 604 16.16 -18.96 23.78
N ARG A 605 15.49 -17.92 23.34
CA ARG A 605 15.63 -17.36 21.99
C ARG A 605 15.86 -15.85 22.07
N MET A 606 16.72 -15.35 21.20
CA MET A 606 16.98 -13.92 21.05
C MET A 606 17.17 -13.58 19.58
N ARG A 607 16.57 -12.50 19.15
CA ARG A 607 16.82 -11.89 17.83
C ARG A 607 17.19 -10.44 18.03
N LEU A 608 18.34 -10.06 17.53
CA LEU A 608 18.76 -8.68 17.40
C LEU A 608 18.63 -8.29 15.93
N GLN A 609 17.89 -7.23 15.64
CA GLN A 609 17.69 -6.74 14.29
C GLN A 609 18.05 -5.27 14.21
N TYR A 610 18.89 -4.91 13.24
CA TYR A 610 19.33 -3.53 13.05
C TYR A 610 19.13 -3.05 11.62
N THR A 611 18.39 -1.96 11.48
CA THR A 611 18.18 -1.24 10.22
C THR A 611 18.82 0.14 10.32
N PRO A 612 20.05 0.32 9.81
CA PRO A 612 20.75 1.59 9.89
C PRO A 612 19.97 2.74 9.25
N PHE A 613 20.06 3.92 9.82
CA PHE A 613 19.43 5.14 9.32
C PHE A 613 17.93 5.01 9.04
N GLN A 614 17.21 4.25 9.86
CA GLN A 614 15.77 4.08 9.75
C GLN A 614 15.05 5.42 9.94
N ARG A 615 14.35 5.89 8.91
CA ARG A 615 13.58 7.13 8.95
C ARG A 615 12.21 6.90 9.57
N TYR A 616 11.72 7.89 10.31
CA TYR A 616 10.41 7.83 10.95
C TYR A 616 9.77 9.21 11.10
N LEU A 617 8.44 9.20 11.27
CA LEU A 617 7.64 10.33 11.73
C LEU A 617 7.32 10.11 13.20
N ARG A 618 7.49 11.15 14.01
CA ARG A 618 7.11 11.16 15.41
C ARG A 618 5.67 11.64 15.54
N GLU A 619 4.82 10.80 16.10
CA GLU A 619 3.50 11.17 16.58
C GLU A 619 3.54 11.31 18.12
N PRO A 620 2.54 11.96 18.77
CA PRO A 620 2.61 12.24 20.21
C PRO A 620 2.88 11.03 21.10
N LYS A 621 2.39 9.86 20.70
CA LYS A 621 2.47 8.62 21.51
C LYS A 621 3.07 7.42 20.79
N GLU A 622 3.37 7.55 19.50
CA GLU A 622 3.91 6.47 18.68
C GLU A 622 4.81 7.02 17.58
N LYS A 623 5.48 6.14 16.86
CA LYS A 623 6.24 6.53 15.67
C LYS A 623 5.85 5.68 14.46
N THR A 624 5.77 6.34 13.31
CA THR A 624 5.53 5.72 12.02
C THR A 624 6.85 5.52 11.29
N ILE A 625 7.23 4.28 11.02
CA ILE A 625 8.49 3.95 10.33
C ILE A 625 8.31 4.13 8.83
N LEU A 626 9.21 4.90 8.22
CA LEU A 626 9.27 5.13 6.76
C LEU A 626 10.28 4.21 6.05
N GLY A 627 11.05 3.42 6.83
CA GLY A 627 12.07 2.52 6.31
C GLY A 627 13.45 3.15 6.14
N SER A 628 14.35 2.41 5.53
CA SER A 628 15.74 2.80 5.26
C SER A 628 16.16 2.39 3.86
N SER A 629 17.17 3.06 3.31
CA SER A 629 17.86 2.63 2.09
C SER A 629 19.00 1.63 2.36
N TRP A 630 19.32 1.39 3.63
CA TRP A 630 20.34 0.44 4.06
C TRP A 630 19.75 -0.96 4.24
N PRO A 631 20.57 -2.02 4.20
CA PRO A 631 20.16 -3.37 4.56
C PRO A 631 19.69 -3.44 6.01
N THR A 632 18.77 -4.35 6.27
CA THR A 632 18.45 -4.81 7.62
C THR A 632 19.31 -6.01 7.96
N PHE A 633 20.09 -5.91 9.02
CA PHE A 633 20.91 -6.99 9.55
C PHE A 633 20.20 -7.65 10.72
N PHE A 634 20.32 -8.95 10.85
CA PHE A 634 19.78 -9.65 12.02
C PHE A 634 20.68 -10.79 12.47
N VAL A 635 20.62 -11.05 13.78
CA VAL A 635 21.26 -12.16 14.46
C VAL A 635 20.20 -12.89 15.25
N ASN A 636 20.04 -14.17 15.00
CA ASN A 636 19.16 -15.05 15.77
C ASN A 636 20.01 -15.99 16.63
N LEU A 637 19.69 -16.04 17.90
CA LEU A 637 20.26 -16.97 18.88
C LEU A 637 19.18 -17.86 19.42
N ARG A 638 19.43 -19.17 19.50
CA ARG A 638 18.57 -20.14 20.19
C ARG A 638 19.46 -21.08 20.99
N LYS A 639 19.19 -21.19 22.27
CA LYS A 639 19.97 -21.99 23.20
C LYS A 639 19.09 -22.95 24.00
N GLY A 640 19.35 -24.25 23.87
CA GLY A 640 18.81 -25.26 24.74
C GLY A 640 19.55 -25.29 26.08
N LEU A 641 18.83 -25.23 27.19
CA LEU A 641 19.39 -25.15 28.53
C LEU A 641 19.14 -26.50 29.26
N PRO A 642 20.18 -27.34 29.39
CA PRO A 642 20.02 -28.65 30.00
C PRO A 642 19.78 -28.57 31.54
N ARG A 643 19.16 -29.60 32.08
CA ARG A 643 18.90 -29.80 33.52
C ARG A 643 17.87 -28.86 34.17
N ILE A 644 17.74 -27.62 33.70
CA ILE A 644 16.73 -26.69 34.22
C ILE A 644 15.34 -27.24 33.89
N PHE A 645 14.47 -27.36 34.89
CA PHE A 645 13.16 -28.00 34.78
C PHE A 645 13.20 -29.41 34.14
N GLN A 646 14.25 -30.18 34.42
CA GLN A 646 14.49 -31.51 33.83
C GLN A 646 14.63 -31.49 32.30
N SER A 647 15.10 -30.39 31.74
CA SER A 647 15.30 -30.23 30.30
C SER A 647 16.32 -31.25 29.80
N LYS A 648 15.95 -31.92 28.68
CA LYS A 648 16.80 -32.91 27.97
C LYS A 648 17.33 -32.33 26.65
N VAL A 649 17.48 -31.02 26.54
CA VAL A 649 18.08 -30.36 25.35
C VAL A 649 19.31 -29.54 25.74
N ASP A 650 20.39 -29.72 24.95
CA ASP A 650 21.63 -28.98 25.10
C ASP A 650 22.17 -28.66 23.72
N PHE A 651 21.86 -27.45 23.25
CA PHE A 651 22.34 -27.00 21.94
C PHE A 651 22.47 -25.49 21.90
N ASP A 652 23.35 -25.00 21.02
CA ASP A 652 23.53 -23.61 20.71
C ASP A 652 23.41 -23.41 19.20
N TYR A 653 22.48 -22.57 18.78
CA TYR A 653 22.24 -22.20 17.39
C TYR A 653 22.43 -20.70 17.20
N LEU A 654 23.20 -20.33 16.20
CA LEU A 654 23.47 -18.95 15.81
C LEU A 654 23.24 -18.79 14.32
N GLU A 655 22.46 -17.77 13.94
CA GLU A 655 22.19 -17.40 12.56
C GLU A 655 22.43 -15.90 12.36
N PHE A 656 23.13 -15.57 11.29
CA PHE A 656 23.29 -14.23 10.79
C PHE A 656 22.56 -14.08 9.48
N GLY A 657 21.97 -12.92 9.26
CA GLY A 657 21.37 -12.63 7.97
C GLY A 657 21.28 -11.14 7.68
N MET A 658 21.05 -10.87 6.41
CA MET A 658 20.74 -9.53 5.93
C MET A 658 19.71 -9.58 4.82
N GLU A 659 18.89 -8.56 4.76
CA GLU A 659 17.86 -8.37 3.74
C GLU A 659 17.79 -6.91 3.31
N GLN A 660 17.55 -6.69 2.03
CA GLN A 660 17.35 -5.34 1.51
C GLN A 660 16.44 -5.34 0.29
N GLN A 661 15.67 -4.26 0.18
CA GLN A 661 14.92 -3.91 -1.02
C GLN A 661 15.59 -2.71 -1.71
N ILE A 662 16.00 -2.87 -2.96
CA ILE A 662 16.65 -1.85 -3.79
C ILE A 662 15.71 -1.46 -4.93
N LYS A 663 15.35 -0.17 -5.01
CA LYS A 663 14.56 0.37 -6.13
C LYS A 663 15.49 0.82 -7.25
N ILE A 664 15.47 0.11 -8.38
CA ILE A 664 16.35 0.37 -9.54
C ILE A 664 15.61 1.25 -10.58
N GLY A 665 15.21 2.43 -10.17
CA GLY A 665 14.56 3.39 -11.06
C GLY A 665 13.38 2.77 -11.83
N LEU A 666 13.42 2.89 -13.16
CA LEU A 666 12.38 2.36 -14.06
C LEU A 666 12.49 0.85 -14.30
N PHE A 667 13.59 0.22 -13.90
CA PHE A 667 13.82 -1.21 -14.13
C PHE A 667 13.17 -2.09 -13.08
N GLY A 668 12.60 -1.50 -12.04
CA GLY A 668 11.85 -2.26 -11.06
C GLY A 668 12.50 -2.32 -9.67
N ILE A 669 12.25 -3.41 -8.96
CA ILE A 669 12.65 -3.59 -7.56
C ILE A 669 13.42 -4.89 -7.43
N SER A 670 14.62 -4.80 -6.84
CA SER A 670 15.42 -5.96 -6.44
C SER A 670 15.30 -6.17 -4.95
N ASN A 671 15.04 -7.40 -4.55
CA ASN A 671 15.06 -7.84 -3.16
C ASN A 671 16.07 -8.96 -3.00
N TYR A 672 16.86 -8.94 -1.96
CA TYR A 672 17.71 -10.05 -1.60
C TYR A 672 17.65 -10.38 -0.12
N THR A 673 17.86 -11.64 0.19
CA THR A 673 17.98 -12.17 1.55
C THR A 673 19.15 -13.14 1.58
N ILE A 674 20.10 -12.93 2.49
CA ILE A 674 21.26 -13.80 2.69
C ILE A 674 21.25 -14.24 4.15
N LYS A 675 21.38 -15.55 4.38
CA LYS A 675 21.40 -16.14 5.72
C LYS A 675 22.48 -17.19 5.83
N SER A 676 23.10 -17.27 6.99
CA SER A 676 23.99 -18.34 7.36
C SER A 676 23.74 -18.72 8.82
N GLY A 677 23.47 -19.98 9.06
CA GLY A 677 23.24 -20.49 10.41
C GLY A 677 24.13 -21.68 10.74
N SER A 678 24.47 -21.81 11.99
CA SER A 678 25.31 -22.89 12.50
C SER A 678 24.90 -23.30 13.90
N PHE A 679 24.91 -24.60 14.15
CA PHE A 679 24.91 -25.15 15.50
C PHE A 679 26.36 -25.25 15.99
N THR A 680 26.68 -24.59 17.09
CA THR A 680 27.99 -24.60 17.74
C THR A 680 28.06 -25.64 18.83
N ASN A 681 26.92 -26.03 19.40
CA ASN A 681 26.76 -27.13 20.33
C ASN A 681 25.58 -28.01 19.87
N THR A 682 25.78 -29.30 19.79
CA THR A 682 24.78 -30.29 19.35
C THR A 682 24.66 -31.47 20.30
N LYS A 683 25.13 -31.32 21.55
CA LYS A 683 25.26 -32.42 22.50
C LYS A 683 23.96 -33.20 22.75
N ASP A 684 22.85 -32.48 22.96
CA ASP A 684 21.51 -33.01 23.07
C ASP A 684 20.55 -32.20 22.15
N LEU A 685 20.89 -32.17 20.86
CA LEU A 685 20.05 -31.56 19.84
C LEU A 685 18.97 -32.55 19.39
N ARG A 686 17.70 -32.20 19.57
CA ARG A 686 16.56 -33.05 19.19
C ARG A 686 16.00 -32.67 17.85
N MET A 687 15.29 -33.59 17.18
CA MET A 687 14.72 -33.38 15.84
C MET A 687 13.80 -32.15 15.77
N VAL A 688 13.02 -31.86 16.81
CA VAL A 688 12.17 -30.66 16.90
C VAL A 688 12.97 -29.37 16.86
N ASP A 689 14.24 -29.42 17.27
CA ASP A 689 15.12 -28.25 17.37
C ASP A 689 16.04 -28.07 16.19
N TYR A 690 15.99 -28.97 15.19
CA TYR A 690 16.77 -28.82 13.95
C TYR A 690 16.34 -27.56 13.20
N GLN A 691 17.22 -27.02 12.44
CA GLN A 691 16.86 -26.08 11.39
C GLN A 691 16.53 -26.88 10.13
N PHE A 692 15.52 -26.42 9.37
CA PHE A 692 15.11 -27.15 8.17
C PHE A 692 15.21 -26.27 6.94
N GLN A 693 15.73 -26.84 5.84
CA GLN A 693 15.56 -26.30 4.50
C GLN A 693 14.35 -26.97 3.88
N ARG A 694 13.33 -26.17 3.58
CA ARG A 694 11.97 -26.62 3.29
C ARG A 694 11.81 -27.04 1.85
N GLN A 695 11.07 -28.09 1.62
CA GLN A 695 10.66 -28.53 0.30
C GLN A 695 9.83 -27.45 -0.40
N GLY A 696 10.06 -27.26 -1.70
CA GLY A 696 9.21 -26.43 -2.55
C GLY A 696 7.83 -27.06 -2.73
N ASP A 697 6.78 -26.24 -2.73
CA ASP A 697 5.43 -26.74 -3.06
C ASP A 697 5.38 -27.23 -4.51
N PRO A 698 4.81 -28.40 -4.81
CA PRO A 698 4.82 -28.93 -6.17
C PRO A 698 3.99 -28.12 -7.18
N LEU A 699 2.98 -27.37 -6.72
CA LEU A 699 2.04 -26.62 -7.57
C LEU A 699 2.08 -25.11 -7.30
N LEU A 700 2.18 -24.73 -6.01
CA LEU A 700 2.10 -23.35 -5.61
C LEU A 700 3.47 -22.68 -5.60
N PHE A 701 3.53 -21.46 -6.13
CA PHE A 701 4.70 -20.61 -6.01
C PHE A 701 4.72 -19.98 -4.63
N MET A 702 5.68 -20.36 -3.81
CA MET A 702 5.83 -19.92 -2.43
C MET A 702 6.54 -18.54 -2.38
N ASN A 703 6.60 -17.94 -1.19
CA ASN A 703 7.34 -16.70 -1.00
C ASN A 703 8.82 -16.89 -1.38
N PRO A 704 9.30 -16.29 -2.49
CA PRO A 704 10.64 -16.54 -3.02
C PRO A 704 11.78 -15.93 -2.20
N HIS A 705 11.46 -15.17 -1.15
CA HIS A 705 12.45 -14.61 -0.22
C HIS A 705 12.79 -15.56 0.93
N GLU A 706 11.95 -16.56 1.16
CA GLU A 706 12.05 -17.45 2.32
C GLU A 706 12.14 -18.92 1.94
N ALA A 707 11.55 -19.30 0.80
CA ALA A 707 11.42 -20.69 0.38
C ALA A 707 12.05 -20.93 -0.98
N PHE A 708 12.71 -22.08 -1.12
CA PHE A 708 13.12 -22.62 -2.42
C PHE A 708 11.89 -23.17 -3.14
N GLN A 709 11.84 -22.95 -4.45
CA GLN A 709 10.68 -23.31 -5.26
C GLN A 709 10.72 -24.76 -5.75
N ALA A 710 11.90 -25.24 -6.14
CA ALA A 710 12.06 -26.55 -6.74
C ALA A 710 12.89 -27.53 -5.88
N LEU A 711 13.14 -27.22 -4.62
CA LEU A 711 13.78 -28.16 -3.70
C LEU A 711 12.85 -29.35 -3.48
N ASP A 712 13.31 -30.56 -3.81
CA ASP A 712 12.47 -31.77 -3.86
C ASP A 712 12.20 -32.43 -2.50
N SER A 713 12.95 -32.04 -1.48
CA SER A 713 12.89 -32.63 -0.14
C SER A 713 13.15 -31.59 0.95
N THR A 714 12.61 -31.82 2.14
CA THR A 714 12.95 -31.04 3.32
C THR A 714 14.22 -31.61 3.98
N PHE A 715 15.26 -30.78 4.05
CA PHE A 715 16.55 -31.19 4.63
C PHE A 715 16.71 -30.72 6.06
N PRO A 716 16.90 -31.61 7.04
CA PRO A 716 17.30 -31.23 8.38
C PRO A 716 18.76 -30.73 8.37
N VAL A 717 18.98 -29.61 9.02
CA VAL A 717 20.27 -28.98 9.23
C VAL A 717 20.60 -29.07 10.72
N PHE A 718 21.69 -29.72 11.07
CA PHE A 718 22.16 -29.84 12.43
C PHE A 718 23.61 -29.39 12.63
N LYS A 719 24.27 -28.88 11.58
CA LYS A 719 25.60 -28.23 11.67
C LYS A 719 25.55 -26.82 11.11
N ARG A 720 25.62 -26.69 9.77
CA ARG A 720 25.75 -25.39 9.12
C ARG A 720 25.03 -25.33 7.79
N PHE A 721 24.50 -24.13 7.46
CA PHE A 721 23.98 -23.86 6.12
C PHE A 721 24.34 -22.44 5.67
N TYR A 722 24.33 -22.26 4.35
CA TYR A 722 24.41 -20.97 3.67
C TYR A 722 23.27 -20.89 2.68
N GLN A 723 22.48 -19.81 2.73
CA GLN A 723 21.39 -19.61 1.80
C GLN A 723 21.31 -18.15 1.33
N ALA A 724 20.96 -17.98 0.07
CA ALA A 724 20.71 -16.68 -0.51
C ALA A 724 19.50 -16.74 -1.43
N HIS A 725 18.69 -15.71 -1.42
CA HIS A 725 17.58 -15.52 -2.33
C HIS A 725 17.70 -14.13 -2.96
N TYR A 726 17.49 -14.07 -4.26
CA TYR A 726 17.40 -12.82 -5.01
C TYR A 726 16.17 -12.84 -5.89
N VAL A 727 15.41 -11.74 -5.85
CA VAL A 727 14.18 -11.56 -6.63
C VAL A 727 14.21 -10.20 -7.26
N HIS A 728 13.95 -10.13 -8.55
CA HIS A 728 13.77 -8.89 -9.28
C HIS A 728 12.37 -8.80 -9.87
N GLU A 729 11.62 -7.81 -9.43
CA GLU A 729 10.30 -7.47 -9.95
C GLU A 729 10.45 -6.35 -10.99
N PHE A 730 10.34 -6.66 -12.28
CA PHE A 730 10.46 -5.68 -13.37
C PHE A 730 9.30 -4.71 -13.46
N ASN A 731 8.15 -5.06 -12.88
CA ASN A 731 6.96 -4.22 -12.85
C ASN A 731 6.52 -3.69 -14.23
N GLY A 732 6.61 -4.53 -15.27
CA GLY A 732 6.22 -4.20 -16.64
C GLY A 732 7.28 -3.43 -17.41
N ALA A 733 8.53 -3.39 -16.95
CA ALA A 733 9.62 -2.73 -17.65
C ALA A 733 9.97 -3.36 -19.00
N LEU A 734 9.67 -4.64 -19.19
CA LEU A 734 9.93 -5.40 -20.41
C LEU A 734 8.65 -5.53 -21.27
N LEU A 735 7.64 -6.24 -20.80
CA LEU A 735 6.40 -6.53 -21.54
C LEU A 735 5.52 -5.27 -21.75
N GLY A 736 5.61 -4.31 -20.85
CA GLY A 736 4.91 -3.04 -20.98
C GLY A 736 5.37 -2.17 -22.16
N ARG A 737 6.49 -2.53 -22.81
CA ARG A 737 6.98 -1.88 -24.05
C ARG A 737 6.34 -2.45 -25.32
N ILE A 738 5.74 -3.64 -25.24
CA ILE A 738 5.11 -4.29 -26.39
C ILE A 738 3.63 -3.85 -26.44
N PRO A 739 3.17 -3.20 -27.52
CA PRO A 739 1.85 -2.55 -27.56
C PRO A 739 0.66 -3.45 -27.24
N LEU A 740 0.65 -4.68 -27.72
CA LEU A 740 -0.42 -5.66 -27.47
C LEU A 740 -0.38 -6.19 -26.02
N LEU A 741 0.81 -6.53 -25.51
CA LEU A 741 0.99 -7.07 -24.17
C LEU A 741 0.75 -6.02 -23.08
N LYS A 742 0.98 -4.74 -23.37
CA LYS A 742 0.67 -3.64 -22.46
C LYS A 742 -0.80 -3.62 -22.04
N LYS A 743 -1.72 -3.93 -22.96
CA LYS A 743 -3.16 -3.97 -22.65
C LYS A 743 -3.49 -5.05 -21.60
N LEU A 744 -2.71 -6.11 -21.54
CA LEU A 744 -2.88 -7.19 -20.56
C LEU A 744 -2.37 -6.83 -19.16
N GLN A 745 -1.64 -5.72 -19.01
CA GLN A 745 -1.10 -5.23 -17.73
C GLN A 745 -0.28 -6.29 -16.97
N LEU A 746 0.52 -7.04 -17.72
CA LEU A 746 1.38 -8.11 -17.18
C LEU A 746 2.61 -7.50 -16.50
N ARG A 747 3.08 -8.16 -15.44
CA ARG A 747 4.30 -7.82 -14.70
C ARG A 747 5.23 -9.01 -14.70
N GLU A 748 6.49 -8.77 -15.00
CA GLU A 748 7.52 -9.77 -15.03
C GLU A 748 8.25 -9.83 -13.69
N ILE A 749 8.60 -11.03 -13.29
CA ILE A 749 9.42 -11.32 -12.12
C ILE A 749 10.46 -12.39 -12.49
N ALA A 750 11.65 -12.27 -11.98
CA ALA A 750 12.67 -13.29 -12.06
C ALA A 750 13.47 -13.36 -10.76
N GLY A 751 14.03 -14.48 -10.46
CA GLY A 751 14.84 -14.63 -9.27
C GLY A 751 15.68 -15.89 -9.26
N THR A 752 16.47 -16.01 -8.21
CA THR A 752 17.35 -17.16 -7.99
C THR A 752 17.46 -17.46 -6.49
N GLY A 753 17.60 -18.72 -6.17
CA GLY A 753 17.86 -19.23 -4.84
C GLY A 753 19.14 -20.07 -4.82
N PHE A 754 19.96 -19.90 -3.80
CA PHE A 754 21.20 -20.63 -3.60
C PHE A 754 21.24 -21.23 -2.20
N LEU A 755 21.62 -22.52 -2.11
CA LEU A 755 21.75 -23.26 -0.84
C LEU A 755 22.99 -24.13 -0.86
N VAL A 756 23.74 -24.07 0.24
CA VAL A 756 24.83 -25.01 0.52
C VAL A 756 24.62 -25.65 1.89
N LEU A 757 24.60 -26.97 1.91
CA LEU A 757 24.59 -27.79 3.12
C LEU A 757 25.86 -28.61 3.16
N PRO A 758 26.93 -28.15 3.83
CA PRO A 758 28.22 -28.86 3.87
C PRO A 758 28.09 -30.27 4.43
N GLU A 759 27.29 -30.45 5.48
CA GLU A 759 27.08 -31.75 6.12
C GLU A 759 26.42 -32.82 5.22
N LYS A 760 25.64 -32.38 4.23
CA LYS A 760 24.98 -33.22 3.23
C LYS A 760 25.78 -33.26 1.93
N ASN A 761 26.89 -32.50 1.83
CA ASN A 761 27.60 -32.23 0.59
C ASN A 761 26.65 -31.83 -0.54
N LEU A 762 25.65 -30.98 -0.19
CA LEU A 762 24.64 -30.48 -1.13
C LEU A 762 24.98 -29.05 -1.54
N ARG A 763 25.02 -28.83 -2.85
CA ARG A 763 25.03 -27.50 -3.47
C ARG A 763 23.83 -27.44 -4.39
N TYR A 764 22.98 -26.47 -4.15
CA TYR A 764 21.73 -26.29 -4.85
C TYR A 764 21.61 -24.87 -5.35
N LEU A 765 21.18 -24.74 -6.59
CA LEU A 765 20.88 -23.47 -7.23
C LEU A 765 19.53 -23.61 -7.93
N GLU A 766 18.67 -22.64 -7.82
CA GLU A 766 17.46 -22.54 -8.61
C GLU A 766 17.36 -21.17 -9.27
N ALA A 767 16.69 -21.12 -10.40
CA ALA A 767 16.29 -19.87 -11.04
C ALA A 767 14.82 -19.99 -11.47
N PHE A 768 14.11 -18.89 -11.42
CA PHE A 768 12.73 -18.82 -11.85
C PHE A 768 12.46 -17.54 -12.62
N ALA A 769 11.47 -17.61 -13.49
CA ALA A 769 10.86 -16.47 -14.14
C ALA A 769 9.34 -16.62 -14.12
N GLY A 770 8.64 -15.52 -14.05
CA GLY A 770 7.18 -15.55 -13.97
C GLY A 770 6.54 -14.29 -14.56
N ILE A 771 5.26 -14.45 -14.84
CA ILE A 771 4.38 -13.38 -15.31
C ILE A 771 3.22 -13.28 -14.35
N GLU A 772 3.01 -12.10 -13.82
CA GLU A 772 1.97 -11.80 -12.85
C GLU A 772 0.97 -10.79 -13.41
N ARG A 773 -0.28 -10.87 -12.95
CA ARG A 773 -1.30 -9.84 -13.20
C ARG A 773 -2.01 -9.47 -11.91
N VAL A 774 -2.22 -8.17 -11.73
CA VAL A 774 -2.94 -7.61 -10.57
C VAL A 774 -4.42 -7.53 -10.87
N PHE A 775 -5.22 -8.00 -9.92
CA PHE A 775 -6.68 -7.94 -9.96
C PHE A 775 -7.20 -7.18 -8.75
N LYS A 776 -8.36 -6.54 -8.89
CA LYS A 776 -9.11 -5.99 -7.76
C LYS A 776 -9.96 -7.06 -7.12
N TRP A 777 -10.07 -7.02 -5.80
CA TRP A 777 -11.00 -7.90 -5.10
C TRP A 777 -12.43 -7.47 -5.38
N PRO A 778 -13.34 -8.39 -5.76
CA PRO A 778 -14.70 -8.00 -6.18
C PRO A 778 -15.51 -7.28 -5.12
N PHE A 779 -15.24 -7.57 -3.84
CA PHE A 779 -16.03 -7.08 -2.71
C PHE A 779 -15.39 -5.89 -1.99
N ASP A 780 -14.09 -5.63 -2.21
CA ASP A 780 -13.36 -4.51 -1.63
C ASP A 780 -12.47 -3.84 -2.69
N PRO A 781 -12.81 -2.60 -3.10
CA PRO A 781 -12.10 -1.89 -4.17
C PRO A 781 -10.66 -1.52 -3.83
N LEU A 782 -10.34 -1.47 -2.54
CA LEU A 782 -9.01 -1.12 -2.05
C LEU A 782 -8.10 -2.34 -1.91
N SER A 783 -8.67 -3.54 -1.86
CA SER A 783 -7.91 -4.79 -1.78
C SER A 783 -7.61 -5.32 -3.18
N LYS A 784 -6.38 -5.73 -3.37
CA LYS A 784 -5.88 -6.30 -4.63
C LYS A 784 -5.18 -7.62 -4.38
N PHE A 785 -5.15 -8.46 -5.41
CA PHE A 785 -4.37 -9.68 -5.43
C PHE A 785 -3.64 -9.81 -6.76
N LYS A 786 -2.53 -10.51 -6.74
CA LYS A 786 -1.78 -10.91 -7.94
C LYS A 786 -1.98 -12.40 -8.18
N LEU A 787 -2.26 -12.75 -9.42
CA LEU A 787 -2.12 -14.11 -9.92
C LEU A 787 -0.89 -14.17 -10.81
N GLY A 788 -0.08 -15.21 -10.64
CA GLY A 788 1.13 -15.43 -11.42
C GLY A 788 1.29 -16.85 -11.91
N ILE A 789 1.97 -17.00 -13.03
CA ILE A 789 2.43 -18.28 -13.59
C ILE A 789 3.95 -18.19 -13.66
N TYR A 790 4.61 -19.23 -13.18
CA TYR A 790 6.06 -19.25 -13.04
C TYR A 790 6.64 -20.54 -13.62
N ILE A 791 7.82 -20.42 -14.19
CA ILE A 791 8.68 -21.52 -14.55
C ILE A 791 9.90 -21.50 -13.63
N VAL A 792 10.22 -22.64 -13.07
CA VAL A 792 11.33 -22.82 -12.13
C VAL A 792 12.22 -23.93 -12.63
N GLY A 793 13.50 -23.67 -12.75
CA GLY A 793 14.54 -24.66 -13.02
C GLY A 793 15.53 -24.71 -11.87
N SER A 794 16.08 -25.89 -11.60
CA SER A 794 17.08 -26.06 -10.57
C SER A 794 18.29 -26.85 -11.06
N ALA A 795 19.42 -26.71 -10.41
CA ALA A 795 20.65 -27.47 -10.60
C ALA A 795 21.22 -27.85 -9.23
N ALA A 796 21.48 -29.12 -9.04
CA ALA A 796 22.07 -29.63 -7.83
C ALA A 796 23.00 -30.81 -8.10
N ASN A 797 23.95 -31.02 -7.21
CA ASN A 797 24.89 -32.12 -7.36
C ASN A 797 24.34 -33.48 -6.92
N LYS A 798 23.21 -33.53 -6.22
CA LYS A 798 22.64 -34.74 -5.60
C LYS A 798 21.14 -34.90 -5.71
N LEU A 799 20.46 -34.00 -6.40
CA LEU A 799 19.00 -34.00 -6.51
C LEU A 799 18.58 -34.12 -7.98
N ASN A 800 17.35 -34.55 -8.19
CA ASN A 800 16.69 -34.39 -9.47
C ASN A 800 16.41 -32.89 -9.72
N ASN A 801 16.64 -32.46 -10.95
CA ASN A 801 16.53 -31.05 -11.32
C ASN A 801 15.42 -30.87 -12.38
N PRO A 802 14.15 -31.14 -12.05
CA PRO A 802 13.08 -30.97 -12.99
C PRO A 802 12.77 -29.48 -13.20
N VAL A 803 12.33 -29.16 -14.41
CA VAL A 803 11.66 -27.88 -14.66
C VAL A 803 10.22 -28.00 -14.19
N GLN A 804 9.78 -27.05 -13.37
CA GLN A 804 8.45 -27.04 -12.77
C GLN A 804 7.67 -25.80 -13.21
N PHE A 805 6.37 -25.97 -13.44
CA PHE A 805 5.43 -24.87 -13.63
C PHE A 805 4.63 -24.67 -12.35
N LYS A 806 4.51 -23.41 -11.90
CA LYS A 806 3.83 -23.08 -10.67
C LYS A 806 2.85 -21.94 -10.84
N ILE A 807 1.86 -21.92 -9.95
CA ILE A 807 0.85 -20.87 -9.88
C ILE A 807 1.02 -20.15 -8.54
N GLY A 808 1.06 -18.83 -8.57
CA GLY A 808 1.15 -18.01 -7.36
C GLY A 808 -0.07 -17.11 -7.17
N LEU A 809 -0.49 -17.00 -5.94
CA LEU A 809 -1.49 -16.05 -5.48
C LEU A 809 -0.89 -15.21 -4.35
N THR A 810 -0.88 -13.90 -4.53
CA THR A 810 -0.35 -12.96 -3.54
C THR A 810 -1.37 -11.88 -3.27
N THR A 811 -1.56 -11.50 -2.02
CA THR A 811 -2.48 -10.42 -1.63
C THR A 811 -1.71 -9.14 -1.30
N TRP A 812 -2.35 -7.99 -1.53
CA TRP A 812 -1.79 -6.68 -1.22
C TRP A 812 -2.13 -6.27 0.20
N ASP A 813 -1.12 -6.02 1.02
CA ASP A 813 -1.30 -5.38 2.32
C ASP A 813 -1.15 -3.86 2.17
N LYS A 814 -2.27 -3.15 2.26
CA LYS A 814 -2.31 -1.70 2.15
C LYS A 814 -1.52 -0.99 3.26
N GLN A 815 -1.51 -1.55 4.48
CA GLN A 815 -0.85 -0.91 5.62
C GLN A 815 0.67 -0.97 5.51
N ARG A 816 1.18 -2.09 4.99
CA ARG A 816 2.63 -2.32 4.83
C ARG A 816 3.14 -1.95 3.43
N ASN A 817 2.24 -1.61 2.50
CA ASN A 817 2.55 -1.34 1.10
C ASN A 817 3.37 -2.47 0.43
N LYS A 818 3.04 -3.72 0.75
CA LYS A 818 3.74 -4.92 0.30
C LYS A 818 2.77 -6.01 -0.18
N TRP A 819 3.29 -6.89 -1.04
CA TRP A 819 2.60 -8.10 -1.47
C TRP A 819 2.95 -9.28 -0.54
N TYR A 820 1.95 -10.11 -0.20
CA TYR A 820 2.09 -11.31 0.63
C TYR A 820 1.50 -12.53 -0.06
#